data_6cc67667f9044ec03764e2794bebd8f9
#
_entry.id   6cc67667f9044ec03764e2794bebd8f9
#
_cell.length_a   1.000
_cell.length_b   1.000
_cell.length_c   1.000
_cell.angle_alpha   90.00
_cell.angle_beta   90.00
_cell.angle_gamma   90.00
#
_symmetry.space_group_name_H-M   'P 1'
#
loop_
_entity.id
_entity.type
_entity.pdbx_description
1 polymer ?
#
loop_
_entity_poly.entity_id
_entity_poly.type
_entity_poly.pdbx_seq_one_letter_code
_entity_poly.pdbx_strand_id
1 'polypeptide(L)'
;TTFSCNSGAFAEPTTVSRNESYLLEPGKGAIASVGNTYTGITTPDYYNFVTMYSAMSKYGLRRIGDLVFSTKIGQGNTTDPFFRNSMMQFCLIGDPLTNLALAPQPDYYVRSEDMQVNLVTATDETFTIQGVIRNRGTKDTIPVQVYCIRSVADRKDTLSITYPGFAREQAVSFTLPTLNQSGIHGITIIIDPGKSITGEVITANNLLAFPVNVYASTLTVIDPLPGWNVQANKPRFRFLLPLRNREFTSYDLRIETLDGAVIADFSGMQSSTLTFGELHVDWTPNILLAAGVNSQDYLLYTRTFDAKTMQYSPWEVTPFHALSSPITDTAYIHVDKLNSLPEARSIGLSEQAQSHALSLASKITPLLIESCNGGEDYRYGYLRFGNRTFIERVDGSKWNLLHLKQFDSIGIYRDFDAFYGAQEDRYRAGNSGDLIRYLRDSVAIGDHIAISVSDGSFRGALVTPKGMDGDAESLIQTLKAFGAQTIDSIFKAQSYPDGSTVANDDRYRISYVMYGVKGGLPGSAKELFGAFNDTLSLNVDHSIAFKQGRYSTGPIGPAIAWKNLYVQDSLSNQSTLKHYLHGWNTAKQNRTLIDSSSTGTFRINAIDASQYPYLEIESLFSRQPGTQGPLLKSLNGLYLPAAELAPVPSSLKVKGTEQRPGGPIRGDSMTCELDIYNLSLRQNSDPMIQLCIRQQPLSGGGSTETSISSIQSIPKDSPISFEMKTSTFELSAVSEWTARINCEQNKAELFSFNNSATQQLTIGEDIEPPTIEILADGKVVREYDVVALNPRITVRILDNAYLPIDTTKTFIRTNPFAVRSDRNIRDYAFVRGTYGDAMRAEFSYVPENRLEVGENIIYVITEDASANKDTLRRTVLVVLNSSINELSNYPNPVLSGTPVNVDLTYSSQVKEATYTLTIADIRGAIVHEMKGNISIGRNTIQWNGRNAEGTPMPPGVYVYRLNIIGDTFVEPSYGKMIIIE
;
A
#
# COMPACT_ATOMS: atom_id res chain seq x y z
N THR A 1 15.99 -33.57 22.52
CA THR A 1 17.39 -33.65 22.03
C THR A 1 18.19 -32.46 22.54
N THR A 2 19.35 -32.67 23.09
CA THR A 2 20.21 -31.61 23.65
C THR A 2 21.56 -31.56 22.97
N PHE A 3 21.94 -30.33 22.53
CA PHE A 3 23.26 -30.00 22.04
C PHE A 3 24.12 -29.53 23.19
N SER A 4 24.80 -30.45 23.88
CA SER A 4 25.73 -30.09 24.96
C SER A 4 26.69 -31.24 25.24
N CYS A 5 27.90 -30.89 25.56
CA CYS A 5 28.85 -31.84 26.11
C CYS A 5 28.26 -32.52 27.33
N ASN A 6 28.52 -33.82 27.46
CA ASN A 6 28.09 -34.62 28.61
C ASN A 6 26.57 -34.58 28.93
N SER A 7 25.75 -34.17 27.98
CA SER A 7 24.30 -34.07 28.21
C SER A 7 23.63 -35.44 28.48
N GLY A 8 24.19 -36.52 27.94
CA GLY A 8 23.77 -37.87 28.12
C GLY A 8 24.77 -38.77 28.87
N ALA A 9 25.64 -38.21 29.71
CA ALA A 9 26.68 -38.92 30.46
C ALA A 9 26.10 -39.78 31.62
N PHE A 10 25.28 -40.76 31.31
CA PHE A 10 24.56 -41.60 32.27
C PHE A 10 25.50 -42.55 33.06
N ALA A 11 26.74 -42.75 32.60
CA ALA A 11 27.72 -43.62 33.29
C ALA A 11 28.54 -42.90 34.36
N GLU A 12 28.34 -41.62 34.59
CA GLU A 12 29.02 -40.85 35.65
C GLU A 12 28.41 -41.14 37.02
N PRO A 13 29.20 -41.78 37.93
CA PRO A 13 28.63 -42.28 39.18
C PRO A 13 28.27 -41.19 40.21
N THR A 14 28.72 -39.97 40.02
CA THR A 14 28.59 -38.87 40.98
C THR A 14 27.65 -37.77 40.58
N THR A 15 27.17 -37.76 39.32
CA THR A 15 26.31 -36.69 38.81
C THR A 15 25.17 -37.27 37.93
N VAL A 16 24.00 -36.70 38.07
CA VAL A 16 22.89 -36.99 37.15
C VAL A 16 23.03 -36.11 35.90
N SER A 17 23.16 -36.74 34.74
CA SER A 17 23.25 -35.98 33.50
C SER A 17 21.97 -35.20 33.20
N ARG A 18 22.06 -34.17 32.35
CA ARG A 18 20.87 -33.38 31.95
C ARG A 18 19.78 -34.25 31.32
N ASN A 19 20.18 -35.21 30.50
CA ASN A 19 19.20 -36.09 29.85
C ASN A 19 18.54 -37.06 30.80
N GLU A 20 19.26 -37.54 31.83
CA GLU A 20 18.69 -38.33 32.90
C GLU A 20 17.76 -37.51 33.76
N SER A 21 18.13 -36.26 34.10
CA SER A 21 17.24 -35.37 34.91
C SER A 21 15.93 -35.12 34.20
N TYR A 22 15.91 -35.04 32.87
CA TYR A 22 14.67 -34.95 32.10
C TYR A 22 13.79 -36.19 32.17
N LEU A 23 14.41 -37.38 32.26
CA LEU A 23 13.66 -38.65 32.38
C LEU A 23 13.19 -38.92 33.81
N LEU A 24 13.98 -38.47 34.80
CA LEU A 24 13.72 -38.72 36.21
C LEU A 24 12.78 -37.70 36.87
N GLU A 25 12.42 -36.61 36.16
CA GLU A 25 11.51 -35.60 36.74
C GLU A 25 10.09 -36.13 36.88
N PRO A 26 9.59 -36.29 38.10
CA PRO A 26 8.27 -36.87 38.35
C PRO A 26 7.13 -36.06 37.74
N GLY A 27 6.30 -36.72 36.93
CA GLY A 27 5.08 -36.13 36.36
C GLY A 27 5.25 -35.10 35.25
N LYS A 28 6.52 -34.74 34.91
CA LYS A 28 6.82 -33.75 33.85
C LYS A 28 8.00 -34.13 32.96
N GLY A 29 8.60 -35.29 33.20
CA GLY A 29 9.81 -35.71 32.50
C GLY A 29 9.60 -36.10 31.06
N ALA A 30 10.73 -36.18 30.31
CA ALA A 30 10.72 -36.73 28.96
C ALA A 30 10.53 -38.26 28.99
N ILE A 31 9.89 -38.80 27.94
CA ILE A 31 9.75 -40.26 27.79
C ILE A 31 11.04 -40.86 27.28
N ALA A 32 11.80 -40.12 26.50
CA ALA A 32 13.11 -40.50 25.98
C ALA A 32 13.96 -39.26 25.72
N SER A 33 15.25 -39.39 25.84
CA SER A 33 16.19 -38.29 25.58
C SER A 33 17.39 -38.77 24.79
N VAL A 34 17.90 -37.91 23.90
CA VAL A 34 19.05 -38.20 23.04
C VAL A 34 20.10 -37.12 23.25
N GLY A 35 21.34 -37.52 23.46
CA GLY A 35 22.46 -36.61 23.68
C GLY A 35 23.83 -37.31 23.67
N ASN A 36 24.89 -36.59 23.96
CA ASN A 36 26.25 -37.09 23.97
C ASN A 36 26.65 -37.59 25.35
N THR A 37 27.28 -38.74 25.39
CA THR A 37 27.82 -39.35 26.63
C THR A 37 29.10 -38.70 27.12
N TYR A 38 29.79 -37.92 26.30
CA TYR A 38 31.05 -37.26 26.61
C TYR A 38 31.11 -35.86 25.93
N THR A 39 32.30 -35.30 25.79
CA THR A 39 32.51 -33.99 25.18
C THR A 39 32.03 -33.99 23.73
N GLY A 40 30.99 -33.22 23.45
CA GLY A 40 30.45 -33.05 22.11
C GLY A 40 31.35 -32.18 21.23
N ILE A 41 31.30 -32.43 19.95
CA ILE A 41 31.99 -31.67 18.91
C ILE A 41 30.91 -31.02 18.02
N THR A 42 30.89 -29.72 17.96
CA THR A 42 29.78 -28.92 17.38
C THR A 42 29.38 -29.39 15.96
N THR A 43 30.34 -29.59 15.06
CA THR A 43 30.05 -29.94 13.67
C THR A 43 29.47 -31.35 13.53
N PRO A 44 30.12 -32.40 14.03
CA PRO A 44 29.57 -33.76 13.99
C PRO A 44 28.23 -33.89 14.72
N ASP A 45 28.07 -33.22 15.86
CA ASP A 45 26.83 -33.24 16.62
C ASP A 45 25.68 -32.58 15.86
N TYR A 46 25.94 -31.47 15.18
CA TYR A 46 24.97 -30.86 14.27
C TYR A 46 24.53 -31.85 13.18
N TYR A 47 25.45 -32.55 12.54
CA TYR A 47 25.14 -33.54 11.53
C TYR A 47 24.37 -34.74 12.09
N ASN A 48 24.62 -35.18 13.31
CA ASN A 48 23.84 -36.20 13.98
C ASN A 48 22.35 -35.80 14.06
N PHE A 49 22.07 -34.56 14.50
CA PHE A 49 20.71 -34.09 14.61
C PHE A 49 20.05 -33.87 13.25
N VAL A 50 20.75 -33.26 12.30
CA VAL A 50 20.26 -33.07 10.94
C VAL A 50 19.89 -34.40 10.30
N THR A 51 20.72 -35.44 10.46
CA THR A 51 20.48 -36.79 9.94
C THR A 51 19.28 -37.43 10.61
N MET A 52 19.16 -37.30 11.94
CA MET A 52 18.02 -37.83 12.69
C MET A 52 16.70 -37.20 12.26
N TYR A 53 16.64 -35.86 12.14
CA TYR A 53 15.45 -35.17 11.68
C TYR A 53 15.16 -35.46 10.21
N SER A 54 16.21 -35.58 9.39
CA SER A 54 16.06 -35.95 7.98
C SER A 54 15.50 -37.37 7.85
N ALA A 55 15.93 -38.31 8.70
CA ALA A 55 15.40 -39.67 8.73
C ALA A 55 13.89 -39.68 9.10
N MET A 56 13.50 -38.87 10.06
CA MET A 56 12.11 -38.68 10.43
C MET A 56 11.28 -38.13 9.28
N SER A 57 11.78 -37.08 8.60
CA SER A 57 11.05 -36.37 7.55
C SER A 57 11.13 -37.06 6.19
N LYS A 58 12.27 -37.67 5.81
CA LYS A 58 12.51 -38.25 4.49
C LYS A 58 12.06 -39.71 4.40
N TYR A 59 12.28 -40.48 5.47
CA TYR A 59 11.97 -41.91 5.48
C TYR A 59 10.75 -42.28 6.33
N GLY A 60 10.12 -41.27 6.95
CA GLY A 60 8.92 -41.47 7.77
C GLY A 60 9.17 -42.29 9.04
N LEU A 61 10.41 -42.37 9.50
CA LEU A 61 10.71 -43.12 10.74
C LEU A 61 10.08 -42.40 11.94
N ARG A 62 9.47 -43.19 12.84
CA ARG A 62 8.73 -42.69 14.00
C ARG A 62 9.26 -43.24 15.32
N ARG A 63 9.82 -44.44 15.33
CA ARG A 63 10.44 -44.98 16.53
C ARG A 63 11.76 -44.30 16.82
N ILE A 64 11.94 -43.82 18.04
CA ILE A 64 13.11 -43.02 18.39
C ILE A 64 14.42 -43.84 18.27
N GLY A 65 14.37 -45.13 18.55
CA GLY A 65 15.50 -46.03 18.34
C GLY A 65 15.90 -46.15 16.86
N ASP A 66 14.91 -46.27 15.95
CA ASP A 66 15.15 -46.31 14.51
C ASP A 66 15.77 -45.00 14.00
N LEU A 67 15.36 -43.84 14.57
CA LEU A 67 15.92 -42.54 14.23
C LEU A 67 17.38 -42.42 14.65
N VAL A 68 17.72 -42.83 15.87
CA VAL A 68 19.10 -42.82 16.37
C VAL A 68 19.96 -43.81 15.59
N PHE A 69 19.42 -45.00 15.30
CA PHE A 69 20.12 -46.03 14.50
C PHE A 69 20.36 -45.56 13.06
N SER A 70 19.39 -44.99 12.41
CA SER A 70 19.51 -44.39 11.08
C SER A 70 20.56 -43.29 11.05
N THR A 71 20.67 -42.47 12.12
CA THR A 71 21.69 -41.43 12.25
C THR A 71 23.09 -42.06 12.29
N LYS A 72 23.27 -43.12 13.07
CA LYS A 72 24.56 -43.83 13.18
C LYS A 72 24.97 -44.50 11.86
N ILE A 73 24.02 -45.15 11.16
CA ILE A 73 24.29 -45.74 9.85
C ILE A 73 24.62 -44.64 8.82
N GLY A 74 23.91 -43.53 8.80
CA GLY A 74 24.15 -42.43 7.86
C GLY A 74 25.56 -41.87 7.91
N GLN A 75 26.24 -42.02 9.04
CA GLN A 75 27.62 -41.60 9.26
C GLN A 75 28.63 -42.78 9.34
N GLY A 76 28.17 -43.99 9.23
CA GLY A 76 28.99 -45.21 9.46
C GLY A 76 30.19 -45.38 8.53
N ASN A 77 30.20 -44.76 7.38
CA ASN A 77 31.29 -44.83 6.41
C ASN A 77 32.32 -43.69 6.53
N THR A 78 32.20 -42.84 7.54
CA THR A 78 33.16 -41.76 7.71
C THR A 78 34.49 -42.27 8.20
N THR A 79 35.58 -41.80 7.60
CA THR A 79 36.96 -42.04 8.05
C THR A 79 37.44 -40.98 9.02
N ASP A 80 36.69 -39.90 9.18
CA ASP A 80 37.03 -38.81 10.09
C ASP A 80 36.86 -39.24 11.55
N PRO A 81 37.94 -39.16 12.36
CA PRO A 81 37.92 -39.58 13.77
C PRO A 81 36.90 -38.77 14.63
N PHE A 82 36.68 -37.50 14.31
CA PHE A 82 35.76 -36.63 15.04
C PHE A 82 34.29 -37.07 14.83
N PHE A 83 33.92 -37.42 13.59
CA PHE A 83 32.60 -37.92 13.28
C PHE A 83 32.40 -39.32 13.88
N ARG A 84 33.39 -40.20 13.81
CA ARG A 84 33.33 -41.53 14.44
C ARG A 84 33.11 -41.44 15.94
N ASN A 85 33.87 -40.55 16.61
CA ASN A 85 33.76 -40.37 18.05
C ASN A 85 32.37 -39.80 18.43
N SER A 86 31.87 -38.77 17.73
CA SER A 86 30.55 -38.21 17.95
C SER A 86 29.43 -39.26 17.74
N MET A 87 29.53 -40.11 16.70
CA MET A 87 28.61 -41.20 16.46
C MET A 87 28.58 -42.23 17.61
N MET A 88 29.73 -42.55 18.21
CA MET A 88 29.81 -43.45 19.37
C MET A 88 29.19 -42.84 20.62
N GLN A 89 29.42 -41.56 20.83
CA GLN A 89 28.91 -40.80 21.99
C GLN A 89 27.42 -40.49 21.91
N PHE A 90 26.84 -40.45 20.71
CA PHE A 90 25.47 -40.13 20.49
C PHE A 90 24.56 -41.28 20.96
N CYS A 91 23.88 -41.11 22.08
CA CYS A 91 23.11 -42.17 22.72
C CYS A 91 21.66 -41.78 23.00
N LEU A 92 20.83 -42.79 23.09
CA LEU A 92 19.44 -42.71 23.52
C LEU A 92 19.35 -43.20 24.97
N ILE A 93 18.74 -42.37 25.81
CA ILE A 93 18.31 -42.77 27.15
C ILE A 93 16.78 -42.83 27.13
N GLY A 94 16.21 -43.99 27.41
CA GLY A 94 14.77 -44.28 27.31
C GLY A 94 14.47 -45.50 26.46
N ASP A 95 13.17 -45.79 26.29
CA ASP A 95 12.75 -46.96 25.49
C ASP A 95 12.92 -46.70 23.96
N PRO A 96 13.74 -47.48 23.26
CA PRO A 96 13.96 -47.33 21.80
C PRO A 96 12.71 -47.61 20.97
N LEU A 97 11.73 -48.34 21.51
CA LEU A 97 10.48 -48.66 20.84
C LEU A 97 9.45 -47.52 20.92
N THR A 98 9.74 -46.48 21.69
CA THR A 98 8.87 -45.32 21.79
C THR A 98 8.62 -44.70 20.44
N ASN A 99 7.34 -44.58 20.07
CA ASN A 99 6.93 -43.88 18.86
C ASN A 99 6.70 -42.38 19.14
N LEU A 100 7.23 -41.57 18.25
CA LEU A 100 6.88 -40.15 18.25
C LEU A 100 5.42 -39.98 17.82
N ALA A 101 4.61 -39.35 18.64
CA ALA A 101 3.21 -39.03 18.35
C ALA A 101 3.16 -37.92 17.28
N LEU A 102 3.27 -38.27 16.02
CA LEU A 102 2.98 -37.36 14.91
C LEU A 102 1.58 -37.69 14.41
N ALA A 103 0.92 -36.66 13.85
CA ALA A 103 -0.43 -36.82 13.34
C ALA A 103 -0.56 -38.02 12.39
N PRO A 104 -1.41 -39.00 12.69
CA PRO A 104 -1.59 -40.21 11.85
C PRO A 104 -2.32 -39.90 10.54
N GLN A 105 -2.95 -38.73 10.45
CA GLN A 105 -3.70 -38.23 9.31
C GLN A 105 -2.89 -37.14 8.56
N PRO A 106 -3.24 -36.82 7.33
CA PRO A 106 -2.67 -35.66 6.64
C PRO A 106 -2.87 -34.39 7.45
N ASP A 107 -1.89 -33.50 7.42
CA ASP A 107 -1.94 -32.18 8.02
C ASP A 107 -1.23 -31.23 7.07
N TYR A 108 -1.98 -30.75 6.09
CA TYR A 108 -1.49 -29.84 5.07
C TYR A 108 -1.42 -28.42 5.63
N TYR A 109 -0.40 -27.68 5.21
CA TYR A 109 -0.26 -26.28 5.62
C TYR A 109 0.54 -25.47 4.61
N VAL A 110 0.36 -24.17 4.70
CA VAL A 110 1.05 -23.17 3.88
C VAL A 110 1.51 -22.01 4.78
N ARG A 111 2.70 -21.47 4.49
CA ARG A 111 3.28 -20.35 5.25
C ARG A 111 3.69 -19.23 4.32
N SER A 112 3.69 -18.00 4.84
CA SER A 112 4.13 -16.83 4.08
C SER A 112 5.59 -16.89 3.65
N GLU A 113 6.46 -17.44 4.49
CA GLU A 113 7.88 -17.62 4.20
C GLU A 113 8.16 -18.61 3.08
N ASP A 114 7.23 -19.52 2.81
CA ASP A 114 7.35 -20.50 1.75
C ASP A 114 6.84 -19.99 0.38
N MET A 115 6.30 -18.76 0.34
CA MET A 115 5.75 -18.13 -0.88
C MET A 115 6.63 -16.97 -1.34
N GLN A 116 6.83 -16.91 -2.65
CA GLN A 116 7.61 -15.87 -3.31
C GLN A 116 6.81 -15.27 -4.46
N VAL A 117 6.84 -13.96 -4.56
CA VAL A 117 6.27 -13.20 -5.67
C VAL A 117 7.34 -12.27 -6.19
N ASN A 118 7.57 -12.30 -7.48
CA ASN A 118 8.46 -11.33 -8.11
C ASN A 118 7.86 -9.93 -8.03
N LEU A 119 8.71 -8.94 -8.21
CA LEU A 119 8.25 -7.57 -8.37
C LEU A 119 7.25 -7.46 -9.53
N VAL A 120 6.12 -6.81 -9.30
CA VAL A 120 5.01 -6.70 -10.25
C VAL A 120 4.64 -5.24 -10.45
N THR A 121 4.49 -4.85 -11.70
CA THR A 121 3.96 -3.52 -12.08
C THR A 121 2.62 -3.67 -12.79
N ALA A 122 1.82 -2.61 -12.83
CA ALA A 122 0.54 -2.61 -13.55
C ALA A 122 0.70 -2.82 -15.06
N THR A 123 1.90 -2.60 -15.61
CA THR A 123 2.22 -2.85 -17.02
C THR A 123 2.59 -4.30 -17.33
N ASP A 124 2.90 -5.11 -16.31
CA ASP A 124 3.05 -6.56 -16.51
C ASP A 124 1.69 -7.18 -16.84
N GLU A 125 1.60 -8.04 -17.82
CA GLU A 125 0.35 -8.73 -18.15
C GLU A 125 -0.07 -9.68 -17.03
N THR A 126 0.91 -10.37 -16.46
CA THR A 126 0.71 -11.38 -15.41
C THR A 126 1.82 -11.32 -14.37
N PHE A 127 1.53 -11.86 -13.20
CA PHE A 127 2.52 -12.16 -12.18
C PHE A 127 2.38 -13.60 -11.69
N THR A 128 3.47 -14.17 -11.19
CA THR A 128 3.50 -15.56 -10.73
C THR A 128 3.85 -15.61 -9.25
N ILE A 129 3.03 -16.36 -8.51
CA ILE A 129 3.26 -16.71 -7.11
C ILE A 129 3.84 -18.12 -7.12
N GLN A 130 5.05 -18.28 -6.60
CA GLN A 130 5.71 -19.57 -6.49
C GLN A 130 5.94 -19.89 -5.02
N GLY A 131 5.85 -21.19 -4.69
CA GLY A 131 6.12 -21.60 -3.33
C GLY A 131 5.96 -23.08 -3.10
N VAL A 132 5.83 -23.44 -1.83
CA VAL A 132 5.73 -24.81 -1.38
C VAL A 132 4.61 -24.93 -0.37
N ILE A 133 3.69 -25.86 -0.60
CA ILE A 133 2.73 -26.32 0.41
C ILE A 133 3.28 -27.60 1.06
N ARG A 134 2.98 -27.81 2.32
CA ARG A 134 3.61 -28.89 3.11
C ARG A 134 2.57 -29.77 3.78
N ASN A 135 3.00 -30.98 4.14
CA ASN A 135 2.24 -31.96 4.90
C ASN A 135 3.09 -32.45 6.10
N ARG A 136 2.61 -32.24 7.31
CA ARG A 136 3.25 -32.72 8.55
C ARG A 136 2.78 -34.11 8.95
N GLY A 137 1.63 -34.53 8.43
CA GLY A 137 1.03 -35.80 8.72
C GLY A 137 1.47 -36.91 7.79
N THR A 138 0.63 -37.90 7.66
CA THR A 138 0.83 -39.03 6.75
C THR A 138 0.48 -38.63 5.31
N LYS A 139 1.06 -39.37 4.34
CA LYS A 139 0.67 -39.21 2.95
C LYS A 139 -0.78 -39.67 2.74
N ASP A 140 -1.58 -38.84 2.11
CA ASP A 140 -2.88 -39.23 1.59
C ASP A 140 -2.76 -39.67 0.13
N THR A 141 -3.68 -40.52 -0.31
CA THR A 141 -3.86 -40.89 -1.72
C THR A 141 -4.89 -40.03 -2.42
N ILE A 142 -5.64 -39.22 -1.66
CA ILE A 142 -6.67 -38.30 -2.18
C ILE A 142 -5.97 -37.12 -2.84
N PRO A 143 -6.37 -36.73 -4.07
CA PRO A 143 -5.85 -35.53 -4.69
C PRO A 143 -6.18 -34.28 -3.89
N VAL A 144 -5.19 -33.40 -3.71
CA VAL A 144 -5.30 -32.16 -2.94
C VAL A 144 -5.64 -31.02 -3.87
N GLN A 145 -6.81 -30.45 -3.71
CA GLN A 145 -7.21 -29.25 -4.44
C GLN A 145 -6.66 -28.01 -3.74
N VAL A 146 -6.07 -27.09 -4.50
CA VAL A 146 -5.53 -25.82 -4.00
C VAL A 146 -6.12 -24.68 -4.77
N TYR A 147 -6.75 -23.75 -4.07
CA TYR A 147 -7.25 -22.50 -4.63
C TYR A 147 -6.23 -21.39 -4.39
N CYS A 148 -6.02 -20.58 -5.41
CA CYS A 148 -5.42 -19.27 -5.30
C CYS A 148 -6.47 -18.23 -5.67
N ILE A 149 -6.94 -17.48 -4.69
CA ILE A 149 -7.96 -16.45 -4.84
C ILE A 149 -7.26 -15.10 -4.83
N ARG A 150 -7.50 -14.29 -5.86
CA ARG A 150 -7.09 -12.90 -5.89
C ARG A 150 -8.29 -12.00 -5.67
N SER A 151 -8.14 -10.99 -4.82
CA SER A 151 -9.11 -9.92 -4.59
C SER A 151 -8.44 -8.58 -4.90
N VAL A 152 -9.04 -7.80 -5.81
CA VAL A 152 -8.62 -6.44 -6.13
C VAL A 152 -9.86 -5.60 -6.42
N ALA A 153 -10.00 -4.47 -5.73
CA ALA A 153 -11.24 -3.70 -5.72
C ALA A 153 -12.46 -4.61 -5.45
N ASP A 154 -13.48 -4.55 -6.30
CA ASP A 154 -14.71 -5.38 -6.16
C ASP A 154 -14.62 -6.73 -6.89
N ARG A 155 -13.46 -7.05 -7.46
CA ARG A 155 -13.27 -8.26 -8.27
C ARG A 155 -12.56 -9.34 -7.49
N LYS A 156 -13.07 -10.59 -7.62
CA LYS A 156 -12.43 -11.80 -7.13
C LYS A 156 -12.24 -12.78 -8.29
N ASP A 157 -11.01 -13.27 -8.43
CA ASP A 157 -10.67 -14.32 -9.40
C ASP A 157 -10.13 -15.52 -8.63
N THR A 158 -10.54 -16.73 -9.02
CA THR A 158 -10.09 -17.97 -8.39
C THR A 158 -9.41 -18.86 -9.41
N LEU A 159 -8.16 -19.22 -9.13
CA LEU A 159 -7.41 -20.24 -9.87
C LEU A 159 -7.40 -21.52 -9.04
N SER A 160 -7.82 -22.64 -9.64
CA SER A 160 -7.86 -23.95 -8.99
C SER A 160 -6.84 -24.90 -9.62
N ILE A 161 -5.98 -25.51 -8.81
CA ILE A 161 -5.03 -26.52 -9.23
C ILE A 161 -5.19 -27.73 -8.33
N THR A 162 -5.17 -28.93 -8.91
CA THR A 162 -5.24 -30.18 -8.16
C THR A 162 -3.90 -30.89 -8.24
N TYR A 163 -3.35 -31.25 -7.08
CA TYR A 163 -2.11 -32.01 -6.95
C TYR A 163 -2.39 -33.43 -6.45
N PRO A 164 -1.58 -34.43 -6.81
CA PRO A 164 -1.67 -35.75 -6.19
C PRO A 164 -1.33 -35.62 -4.70
N GLY A 165 -1.92 -36.49 -3.86
CA GLY A 165 -1.60 -36.50 -2.44
C GLY A 165 -0.09 -36.71 -2.22
N PHE A 166 0.51 -35.94 -1.32
CA PHE A 166 1.96 -35.93 -1.08
C PHE A 166 2.31 -36.12 0.40
N ALA A 167 3.49 -36.64 0.64
CA ALA A 167 3.91 -37.02 1.99
C ALA A 167 4.64 -35.93 2.74
N ARG A 168 5.13 -34.87 2.06
CA ARG A 168 6.01 -33.89 2.68
C ARG A 168 5.80 -32.49 2.16
N GLU A 169 6.08 -32.26 0.89
CA GLU A 169 5.99 -30.96 0.27
C GLU A 169 5.61 -31.07 -1.20
N GLN A 170 4.93 -30.07 -1.69
CA GLN A 170 4.52 -29.93 -3.08
C GLN A 170 4.80 -28.49 -3.53
N ALA A 171 5.61 -28.35 -4.57
CA ALA A 171 5.80 -27.05 -5.22
C ALA A 171 4.51 -26.61 -5.91
N VAL A 172 4.17 -25.34 -5.73
CA VAL A 172 3.00 -24.70 -6.33
C VAL A 172 3.40 -23.46 -7.10
N SER A 173 2.69 -23.20 -8.20
CA SER A 173 2.90 -22.00 -9.02
C SER A 173 1.55 -21.52 -9.55
N PHE A 174 1.23 -20.25 -9.30
CA PHE A 174 -0.01 -19.61 -9.70
C PHE A 174 0.32 -18.37 -10.54
N THR A 175 -0.14 -18.33 -11.79
CA THR A 175 0.02 -17.17 -12.65
C THR A 175 -1.31 -16.43 -12.78
N LEU A 176 -1.33 -15.19 -12.39
CA LEU A 176 -2.51 -14.32 -12.31
C LEU A 176 -2.30 -13.07 -13.17
N PRO A 177 -3.32 -12.55 -13.88
CA PRO A 177 -3.22 -11.31 -14.62
C PRO A 177 -3.15 -10.12 -13.66
N THR A 178 -2.40 -9.07 -14.00
CA THR A 178 -2.34 -7.81 -13.24
C THR A 178 -3.59 -6.95 -13.42
N LEU A 179 -4.33 -7.16 -14.50
CA LEU A 179 -5.49 -6.37 -14.93
C LEU A 179 -5.18 -4.91 -15.23
N ASN A 180 -3.91 -4.55 -15.41
CA ASN A 180 -3.44 -3.16 -15.52
C ASN A 180 -3.87 -2.29 -14.32
N GLN A 181 -4.05 -2.90 -13.16
CA GLN A 181 -4.44 -2.21 -11.94
C GLN A 181 -3.27 -2.19 -10.96
N SER A 182 -2.81 -0.99 -10.61
CA SER A 182 -1.89 -0.79 -9.49
C SER A 182 -2.64 -0.81 -8.17
N GLY A 183 -1.91 -1.14 -7.10
CA GLY A 183 -2.46 -1.21 -5.75
C GLY A 183 -2.25 -2.59 -5.12
N ILE A 184 -2.97 -2.82 -4.05
CA ILE A 184 -2.86 -4.08 -3.31
C ILE A 184 -3.80 -5.12 -3.90
N HIS A 185 -3.23 -6.22 -4.39
CA HIS A 185 -3.95 -7.42 -4.77
C HIS A 185 -3.91 -8.39 -3.59
N GLY A 186 -5.01 -8.61 -2.93
CA GLY A 186 -5.12 -9.62 -1.87
C GLY A 186 -5.06 -11.02 -2.46
N ILE A 187 -4.10 -11.83 -2.02
CA ILE A 187 -3.96 -13.22 -2.44
C ILE A 187 -4.33 -14.14 -1.28
N THR A 188 -5.17 -15.11 -1.56
CA THR A 188 -5.53 -16.14 -0.58
C THR A 188 -5.29 -17.52 -1.19
N ILE A 189 -4.42 -18.31 -0.57
CA ILE A 189 -4.18 -19.70 -0.92
C ILE A 189 -4.95 -20.57 0.05
N ILE A 190 -5.78 -21.49 -0.46
CA ILE A 190 -6.57 -22.41 0.35
C ILE A 190 -6.26 -23.84 -0.12
N ILE A 191 -5.78 -24.67 0.81
CA ILE A 191 -5.58 -26.11 0.58
C ILE A 191 -6.87 -26.81 0.98
N ASP A 192 -7.34 -27.73 0.13
CA ASP A 192 -8.58 -28.50 0.30
C ASP A 192 -9.81 -27.64 0.66
N PRO A 193 -10.19 -26.66 -0.20
CA PRO A 193 -11.34 -25.77 0.07
C PRO A 193 -12.66 -26.53 0.23
N GLY A 194 -12.78 -27.72 -0.38
CA GLY A 194 -13.95 -28.59 -0.30
C GLY A 194 -14.00 -29.46 0.95
N LYS A 195 -12.97 -29.43 1.82
CA LYS A 195 -12.83 -30.33 2.98
C LYS A 195 -13.01 -31.80 2.62
N SER A 196 -12.46 -32.19 1.49
CA SER A 196 -12.53 -33.56 0.97
C SER A 196 -11.61 -34.54 1.71
N ILE A 197 -10.58 -34.00 2.38
CA ILE A 197 -9.62 -34.75 3.18
C ILE A 197 -10.18 -34.96 4.57
N THR A 198 -10.64 -36.16 4.83
CA THR A 198 -11.25 -36.49 6.13
C THR A 198 -10.17 -36.81 7.16
N GLY A 199 -10.33 -36.29 8.37
CA GLY A 199 -9.45 -36.57 9.50
C GLY A 199 -8.20 -35.68 9.57
N GLU A 200 -8.14 -34.64 8.81
CA GLU A 200 -7.09 -33.60 8.94
C GLU A 200 -7.18 -32.96 10.33
N VAL A 201 -6.05 -32.91 11.04
CA VAL A 201 -6.03 -32.54 12.46
C VAL A 201 -6.21 -31.04 12.64
N ILE A 202 -5.58 -30.24 11.76
CA ILE A 202 -5.62 -28.77 11.84
C ILE A 202 -5.94 -28.23 10.45
N THR A 203 -7.16 -27.78 10.25
CA THR A 203 -7.59 -27.19 8.96
C THR A 203 -7.36 -25.66 8.89
N ALA A 204 -7.11 -25.01 10.03
CA ALA A 204 -6.86 -23.57 10.07
C ALA A 204 -5.54 -23.17 9.38
N ASN A 205 -4.54 -24.06 9.33
CA ASN A 205 -3.24 -23.86 8.68
C ASN A 205 -3.26 -24.11 7.17
N ASN A 206 -4.40 -24.54 6.62
CA ASN A 206 -4.63 -24.75 5.18
C ASN A 206 -4.87 -23.45 4.42
N LEU A 207 -4.94 -22.33 5.12
CA LEU A 207 -5.24 -21.05 4.55
C LEU A 207 -4.10 -20.08 4.81
N LEU A 208 -3.63 -19.45 3.73
CA LEU A 208 -2.67 -18.35 3.79
C LEU A 208 -3.21 -17.21 2.95
N ALA A 209 -3.25 -16.02 3.51
CA ALA A 209 -3.55 -14.85 2.75
C ALA A 209 -2.43 -13.81 2.93
N PHE A 210 -2.07 -13.11 1.87
CA PHE A 210 -1.03 -12.10 1.86
C PHE A 210 -1.26 -11.09 0.74
N PRO A 211 -0.79 -9.84 0.91
CA PRO A 211 -0.89 -8.84 -0.12
C PRO A 211 0.23 -9.00 -1.17
N VAL A 212 -0.12 -8.79 -2.43
CA VAL A 212 0.85 -8.55 -3.51
C VAL A 212 0.68 -7.10 -3.95
N ASN A 213 1.73 -6.31 -3.78
CA ASN A 213 1.73 -4.94 -4.26
C ASN A 213 2.03 -4.93 -5.77
N VAL A 214 1.06 -4.51 -6.56
CA VAL A 214 1.23 -4.21 -7.99
C VAL A 214 1.50 -2.72 -8.11
N TYR A 215 2.69 -2.36 -8.55
CA TYR A 215 3.14 -0.98 -8.55
C TYR A 215 2.70 -0.23 -9.80
N ALA A 216 2.45 1.07 -9.66
CA ALA A 216 2.26 1.94 -10.82
C ALA A 216 3.57 2.03 -11.62
N SER A 217 3.45 2.13 -12.94
CA SER A 217 4.62 2.20 -13.84
C SER A 217 5.32 3.55 -13.84
N THR A 218 4.69 4.61 -13.30
CA THR A 218 5.19 5.98 -13.33
C THR A 218 5.61 6.48 -11.95
N LEU A 219 6.58 7.40 -11.95
CA LEU A 219 7.07 8.05 -10.74
C LEU A 219 6.13 9.21 -10.38
N THR A 220 5.40 9.11 -9.28
CA THR A 220 4.43 10.13 -8.90
C THR A 220 5.10 11.27 -8.13
N VAL A 221 5.00 12.50 -8.65
CA VAL A 221 5.53 13.70 -8.00
C VAL A 221 4.62 14.12 -6.85
N ILE A 222 5.16 14.19 -5.62
CA ILE A 222 4.43 14.66 -4.44
C ILE A 222 4.68 16.15 -4.21
N ASP A 223 5.92 16.59 -4.39
CA ASP A 223 6.34 17.99 -4.22
C ASP A 223 7.47 18.30 -5.22
N PRO A 224 7.34 19.35 -6.01
CA PRO A 224 6.18 20.27 -6.06
C PRO A 224 4.99 19.69 -6.82
N LEU A 225 3.79 20.03 -6.41
CA LEU A 225 2.61 19.87 -7.26
C LEU A 225 2.67 20.85 -8.45
N PRO A 226 1.90 20.63 -9.52
CA PRO A 226 1.95 21.46 -10.71
C PRO A 226 1.76 22.94 -10.41
N GLY A 227 2.72 23.76 -10.83
CA GLY A 227 2.76 25.20 -10.62
C GLY A 227 3.25 25.66 -9.25
N TRP A 228 3.60 24.76 -8.33
CA TRP A 228 4.07 25.15 -7.01
C TRP A 228 5.47 25.77 -7.04
N ASN A 229 5.74 26.57 -6.00
CA ASN A 229 7.04 27.16 -5.80
C ASN A 229 8.07 26.18 -5.32
N VAL A 230 9.29 26.33 -5.83
CA VAL A 230 10.50 25.64 -5.38
C VAL A 230 11.55 26.69 -5.02
N GLN A 231 12.24 26.51 -3.90
CA GLN A 231 13.34 27.39 -3.54
C GLN A 231 14.60 27.07 -4.37
N ALA A 232 15.02 27.99 -5.23
CA ALA A 232 16.08 27.71 -6.22
C ALA A 232 17.43 27.32 -5.61
N ASN A 233 17.83 27.95 -4.49
CA ASN A 233 19.12 27.68 -3.84
C ASN A 233 19.13 26.45 -2.93
N LYS A 234 17.96 25.86 -2.66
CA LYS A 234 17.79 24.60 -1.90
C LYS A 234 16.62 23.82 -2.47
N PRO A 235 16.66 23.46 -3.73
CA PRO A 235 15.55 22.75 -4.35
C PRO A 235 15.46 21.34 -3.78
N ARG A 236 14.24 20.90 -3.51
CA ARG A 236 13.95 19.54 -3.10
C ARG A 236 12.69 19.07 -3.79
N PHE A 237 12.83 17.99 -4.53
CA PHE A 237 11.74 17.34 -5.21
C PHE A 237 11.49 15.99 -4.56
N ARG A 238 10.24 15.67 -4.31
CA ARG A 238 9.87 14.41 -3.68
C ARG A 238 8.94 13.62 -4.57
N PHE A 239 9.24 12.34 -4.69
CA PHE A 239 8.49 11.39 -5.50
C PHE A 239 8.09 10.20 -4.65
N LEU A 240 6.86 9.68 -4.84
CA LEU A 240 6.49 8.37 -4.32
C LEU A 240 7.28 7.29 -5.03
N LEU A 241 7.79 6.35 -4.26
CA LEU A 241 8.46 5.16 -4.78
C LEU A 241 7.39 4.20 -5.32
N PRO A 242 7.26 4.03 -6.64
CA PRO A 242 6.32 3.05 -7.18
C PRO A 242 6.77 1.61 -6.89
N LEU A 243 8.04 1.41 -6.54
CA LEU A 243 8.66 0.09 -6.44
C LEU A 243 9.49 -0.05 -5.16
N ARG A 244 9.26 -1.09 -4.36
CA ARG A 244 10.12 -1.45 -3.22
C ARG A 244 11.50 -1.94 -3.66
N ASN A 245 11.60 -2.55 -4.82
CA ASN A 245 12.84 -3.17 -5.30
C ASN A 245 13.53 -2.26 -6.30
N ARG A 246 14.62 -1.62 -5.84
CA ARG A 246 15.41 -0.64 -6.61
C ARG A 246 16.30 -1.27 -7.67
N GLU A 247 16.49 -2.59 -7.61
CA GLU A 247 17.43 -3.29 -8.48
C GLU A 247 16.98 -3.33 -9.95
N PHE A 248 15.67 -3.16 -10.20
CA PHE A 248 15.09 -3.30 -11.54
C PHE A 248 14.56 -2.01 -12.14
N THR A 249 14.57 -0.90 -11.41
CA THR A 249 14.00 0.36 -11.89
C THR A 249 14.99 1.49 -11.73
N SER A 250 15.27 2.20 -12.81
CA SER A 250 15.99 3.46 -12.80
C SER A 250 15.04 4.62 -13.11
N TYR A 251 15.46 5.82 -12.73
CA TYR A 251 14.69 7.03 -12.88
C TYR A 251 15.45 8.00 -13.77
N ASP A 252 14.75 8.59 -14.73
CA ASP A 252 15.25 9.75 -15.46
C ASP A 252 14.46 10.97 -14.99
N LEU A 253 15.19 11.94 -14.47
CA LEU A 253 14.65 13.20 -13.94
C LEU A 253 15.34 14.33 -14.68
N ARG A 254 14.58 15.28 -15.20
CA ARG A 254 15.14 16.40 -15.94
C ARG A 254 14.37 17.69 -15.66
N ILE A 255 15.09 18.78 -15.55
CA ILE A 255 14.52 20.11 -15.41
C ILE A 255 14.89 20.91 -16.66
N GLU A 256 13.88 21.47 -17.29
CA GLU A 256 14.03 22.32 -18.46
C GLU A 256 13.41 23.70 -18.21
N THR A 257 13.95 24.72 -18.88
CA THR A 257 13.24 26.00 -19.03
C THR A 257 12.01 25.81 -19.93
N LEU A 258 11.10 26.80 -19.93
CA LEU A 258 9.93 26.74 -20.82
C LEU A 258 10.31 26.67 -22.30
N ASP A 259 11.49 27.19 -22.67
CA ASP A 259 12.06 27.16 -24.03
C ASP A 259 12.80 25.86 -24.37
N GLY A 260 12.85 24.91 -23.42
CA GLY A 260 13.45 23.58 -23.64
C GLY A 260 14.95 23.48 -23.34
N ALA A 261 15.58 24.49 -22.71
CA ALA A 261 16.97 24.38 -22.28
C ALA A 261 17.07 23.52 -21.00
N VAL A 262 17.90 22.50 -21.03
CA VAL A 262 18.13 21.60 -19.89
C VAL A 262 18.97 22.30 -18.84
N ILE A 263 18.43 22.39 -17.62
CA ILE A 263 19.08 23.00 -16.45
C ILE A 263 19.69 21.92 -15.53
N ALA A 264 19.00 20.83 -15.34
CA ALA A 264 19.47 19.68 -14.59
C ALA A 264 18.99 18.40 -15.25
N ASP A 265 19.86 17.41 -15.30
CA ASP A 265 19.54 16.11 -15.86
C ASP A 265 20.11 15.02 -14.96
N PHE A 266 19.33 14.00 -14.73
CA PHE A 266 19.68 12.83 -13.95
C PHE A 266 19.12 11.59 -14.65
N SER A 267 19.96 10.61 -14.90
CA SER A 267 19.55 9.32 -15.41
C SER A 267 20.22 8.18 -14.64
N GLY A 268 19.44 7.16 -14.28
CA GLY A 268 19.94 5.97 -13.62
C GLY A 268 19.57 5.85 -12.13
N MET A 269 20.29 5.00 -11.37
CA MET A 269 19.90 4.60 -10.01
C MET A 269 20.72 5.25 -8.89
N GLN A 270 21.86 5.84 -9.18
CA GLN A 270 22.78 6.31 -8.15
C GLN A 270 23.33 7.71 -8.44
N SER A 271 23.01 8.65 -7.59
CA SER A 271 23.65 9.97 -7.53
C SER A 271 23.70 10.47 -6.10
N SER A 272 24.69 11.29 -5.79
CA SER A 272 24.76 12.02 -4.52
C SER A 272 23.61 12.99 -4.28
N THR A 273 22.83 13.31 -5.34
CA THR A 273 21.67 14.20 -5.27
C THR A 273 20.34 13.47 -5.02
N LEU A 274 20.33 12.13 -5.03
CA LEU A 274 19.17 11.33 -4.69
C LEU A 274 19.27 10.78 -3.27
N THR A 275 18.21 10.96 -2.49
CA THR A 275 18.07 10.38 -1.16
C THR A 275 16.83 9.49 -1.16
N PHE A 276 17.03 8.23 -0.74
CA PHE A 276 15.96 7.24 -0.70
C PHE A 276 15.43 7.06 0.71
N GLY A 277 14.13 7.34 0.89
CA GLY A 277 13.35 6.88 2.04
C GLY A 277 12.68 5.53 1.75
N GLU A 278 11.91 5.02 2.69
CA GLU A 278 11.11 3.80 2.46
C GLU A 278 9.95 4.05 1.49
N LEU A 279 9.28 5.17 1.64
CA LEU A 279 8.08 5.53 0.86
C LEU A 279 8.36 6.46 -0.31
N HIS A 280 9.51 7.11 -0.36
CA HIS A 280 9.78 8.20 -1.29
C HIS A 280 11.25 8.28 -1.71
N VAL A 281 11.45 9.00 -2.82
CA VAL A 281 12.76 9.46 -3.27
C VAL A 281 12.77 10.98 -3.25
N ASP A 282 13.80 11.57 -2.68
CA ASP A 282 14.06 13.00 -2.76
C ASP A 282 15.19 13.26 -3.74
N TRP A 283 15.02 14.27 -4.59
CA TRP A 283 16.03 14.78 -5.51
C TRP A 283 16.34 16.24 -5.20
N THR A 284 17.61 16.56 -5.05
CA THR A 284 18.10 17.89 -4.71
C THR A 284 19.09 18.39 -5.77
N PRO A 285 18.58 18.75 -6.98
CA PRO A 285 19.44 19.27 -8.05
C PRO A 285 19.87 20.71 -7.76
N ASN A 286 20.84 21.21 -8.50
CA ASN A 286 21.16 22.63 -8.52
C ASN A 286 20.28 23.37 -9.53
N ILE A 287 19.52 24.36 -9.10
CA ILE A 287 18.76 25.25 -9.98
C ILE A 287 19.37 26.64 -9.86
N LEU A 288 20.08 27.07 -10.92
CA LEU A 288 20.68 28.39 -10.96
C LEU A 288 19.74 29.34 -11.74
N LEU A 289 19.17 30.31 -11.01
CA LEU A 289 18.48 31.44 -11.65
C LEU A 289 19.52 32.34 -12.33
N ALA A 290 19.18 32.91 -13.48
CA ALA A 290 20.04 33.87 -14.16
C ALA A 290 20.31 35.09 -13.27
N ALA A 291 21.46 35.72 -13.43
CA ALA A 291 21.84 36.90 -12.63
C ALA A 291 20.79 38.02 -12.77
N GLY A 292 20.26 38.46 -11.64
CA GLY A 292 19.21 39.48 -11.57
C GLY A 292 17.77 38.94 -11.72
N VAL A 293 17.60 37.62 -11.92
CA VAL A 293 16.30 36.97 -11.98
C VAL A 293 15.94 36.41 -10.60
N ASN A 294 14.82 36.85 -10.03
CA ASN A 294 14.36 36.46 -8.70
C ASN A 294 13.43 35.26 -8.76
N SER A 295 12.84 34.96 -9.91
CA SER A 295 11.92 33.86 -10.10
C SER A 295 11.83 33.47 -11.57
N GLN A 296 11.60 32.18 -11.85
CA GLN A 296 11.47 31.64 -13.18
C GLN A 296 10.67 30.35 -13.19
N ASP A 297 9.88 30.13 -14.26
CA ASP A 297 9.15 28.88 -14.48
C ASP A 297 10.02 27.83 -15.15
N TYR A 298 9.83 26.60 -14.71
CA TYR A 298 10.51 25.40 -15.21
C TYR A 298 9.54 24.26 -15.38
N LEU A 299 9.98 23.27 -16.15
CA LEU A 299 9.30 22.00 -16.33
C LEU A 299 10.16 20.87 -15.74
N LEU A 300 9.59 20.12 -14.82
CA LEU A 300 10.16 18.87 -14.32
C LEU A 300 9.63 17.73 -15.18
N TYR A 301 10.52 17.00 -15.80
CA TYR A 301 10.24 15.79 -16.56
C TYR A 301 10.64 14.58 -15.71
N THR A 302 9.75 13.61 -15.61
CA THR A 302 10.00 12.36 -14.91
C THR A 302 9.60 11.18 -15.77
N ARG A 303 10.41 10.13 -15.75
CA ARG A 303 10.07 8.81 -16.29
C ARG A 303 10.81 7.72 -15.56
N THR A 304 10.35 6.50 -15.70
CA THR A 304 10.98 5.29 -15.15
C THR A 304 11.47 4.41 -16.28
N PHE A 305 12.57 3.72 -16.04
CA PHE A 305 13.04 2.64 -16.89
C PHE A 305 12.91 1.32 -16.14
N ASP A 306 12.19 0.38 -16.72
CA ASP A 306 12.05 -0.97 -16.19
C ASP A 306 13.08 -1.89 -16.87
N ALA A 307 14.08 -2.32 -16.11
CA ALA A 307 15.14 -3.20 -16.61
C ALA A 307 14.64 -4.60 -16.98
N LYS A 308 13.49 -5.03 -16.41
CA LYS A 308 12.91 -6.35 -16.72
C LYS A 308 12.23 -6.35 -18.09
N THR A 309 11.51 -5.30 -18.41
CA THR A 309 10.83 -5.14 -19.72
C THR A 309 11.69 -4.38 -20.74
N MET A 310 12.80 -3.78 -20.30
CA MET A 310 13.68 -2.92 -21.11
C MET A 310 12.94 -1.73 -21.72
N GLN A 311 11.92 -1.20 -21.04
CA GLN A 311 11.08 -0.13 -21.53
C GLN A 311 11.10 1.09 -20.62
N TYR A 312 10.96 2.26 -21.24
CA TYR A 312 10.72 3.51 -20.53
C TYR A 312 9.22 3.80 -20.44
N SER A 313 8.80 4.34 -19.30
CA SER A 313 7.51 5.00 -19.24
C SER A 313 7.50 6.26 -20.11
N PRO A 314 6.34 6.77 -20.53
CA PRO A 314 6.25 8.12 -21.09
C PRO A 314 6.82 9.16 -20.11
N TRP A 315 7.29 10.28 -20.67
CA TRP A 315 7.65 11.42 -19.85
C TRP A 315 6.38 12.03 -19.24
N GLU A 316 6.38 12.20 -17.94
CA GLU A 316 5.42 13.03 -17.22
C GLU A 316 6.02 14.40 -16.97
N VAL A 317 5.21 15.45 -17.09
CA VAL A 317 5.66 16.84 -17.01
C VAL A 317 4.93 17.53 -15.86
N THR A 318 5.70 18.12 -14.96
CA THR A 318 5.18 18.91 -13.84
C THR A 318 5.78 20.34 -13.94
N PRO A 319 4.99 21.36 -14.23
CA PRO A 319 5.44 22.75 -14.19
C PRO A 319 5.66 23.19 -12.75
N PHE A 320 6.71 23.96 -12.49
CA PHE A 320 6.98 24.57 -11.20
C PHE A 320 7.63 25.95 -11.34
N HIS A 321 7.50 26.75 -10.29
CA HIS A 321 8.05 28.11 -10.25
C HIS A 321 9.19 28.19 -9.24
N ALA A 322 10.41 28.45 -9.71
CA ALA A 322 11.57 28.58 -8.83
C ALA A 322 11.73 30.01 -8.32
N LEU A 323 11.93 30.14 -7.01
CA LEU A 323 12.11 31.42 -6.31
C LEU A 323 13.49 31.51 -5.66
N SER A 324 14.09 32.69 -5.66
CA SER A 324 15.31 32.98 -4.89
C SER A 324 15.05 33.11 -3.39
N SER A 325 13.82 33.46 -2.99
CA SER A 325 13.40 33.63 -1.59
C SER A 325 12.99 32.32 -0.93
N PRO A 326 13.03 32.24 0.43
CA PRO A 326 12.50 31.10 1.15
C PRO A 326 11.01 30.89 0.90
N ILE A 327 10.62 29.59 0.90
CA ILE A 327 9.23 29.17 0.71
C ILE A 327 8.53 29.07 2.06
N THR A 328 7.25 29.50 2.10
CA THR A 328 6.36 29.31 3.26
C THR A 328 5.51 28.05 3.09
N ASP A 329 4.78 27.65 4.14
CA ASP A 329 3.83 26.52 4.10
C ASP A 329 2.64 26.74 3.15
N THR A 330 2.45 27.94 2.66
CA THR A 330 1.38 28.28 1.72
C THR A 330 1.87 28.02 0.29
N ALA A 331 1.11 27.25 -0.48
CA ALA A 331 1.40 27.04 -1.88
C ALA A 331 1.06 28.29 -2.70
N TYR A 332 2.05 28.79 -3.40
CA TYR A 332 1.86 29.79 -4.43
C TYR A 332 1.96 29.11 -5.78
N ILE A 333 0.92 29.23 -6.60
CA ILE A 333 0.88 28.72 -7.95
C ILE A 333 1.22 29.82 -8.92
N HIS A 334 2.14 29.58 -9.84
CA HIS A 334 2.38 30.37 -11.01
C HIS A 334 2.67 29.46 -12.21
N VAL A 335 1.91 29.59 -13.28
CA VAL A 335 2.05 28.79 -14.49
C VAL A 335 1.88 29.66 -15.71
N ASP A 336 2.96 29.92 -16.44
CA ASP A 336 2.94 30.62 -17.73
C ASP A 336 2.61 29.65 -18.87
N LYS A 337 3.15 28.45 -18.86
CA LYS A 337 2.84 27.43 -19.87
C LYS A 337 1.62 26.60 -19.46
N LEU A 338 0.44 27.15 -19.69
CA LEU A 338 -0.83 26.60 -19.21
C LEU A 338 -1.12 25.16 -19.65
N ASN A 339 -0.68 24.78 -20.87
CA ASN A 339 -0.84 23.40 -21.39
C ASN A 339 0.09 22.37 -20.70
N SER A 340 1.03 22.81 -19.86
CA SER A 340 1.88 21.91 -19.08
C SER A 340 1.20 21.36 -17.82
N LEU A 341 0.05 21.91 -17.43
CA LEU A 341 -0.74 21.36 -16.34
C LEU A 341 -1.24 19.95 -16.72
N PRO A 342 -1.08 18.94 -15.87
CA PRO A 342 -1.35 17.53 -16.23
C PRO A 342 -2.76 17.23 -16.69
N GLU A 343 -3.75 17.93 -16.13
CA GLU A 343 -5.16 17.72 -16.48
C GLU A 343 -5.71 18.85 -17.38
N ALA A 344 -4.82 19.73 -17.88
CA ALA A 344 -5.26 20.82 -18.78
C ALA A 344 -5.84 20.28 -20.09
N ARG A 345 -6.86 20.98 -20.55
CA ARG A 345 -7.52 20.65 -21.84
C ARG A 345 -7.71 21.93 -22.63
N SER A 346 -7.21 21.93 -23.85
CA SER A 346 -7.40 23.01 -24.80
C SER A 346 -8.09 22.51 -26.07
N ILE A 347 -9.14 23.19 -26.51
CA ILE A 347 -9.89 22.88 -27.72
C ILE A 347 -9.97 24.13 -28.57
N GLY A 348 -9.51 24.06 -29.81
CA GLY A 348 -9.50 25.22 -30.74
C GLY A 348 -8.51 26.31 -30.38
N LEU A 349 -7.49 25.96 -29.56
CA LEU A 349 -6.44 26.88 -29.12
C LEU A 349 -5.07 26.40 -29.57
N SER A 350 -4.13 27.33 -29.69
CA SER A 350 -2.72 27.10 -29.92
C SER A 350 -1.89 27.93 -28.93
N GLU A 351 -0.75 27.39 -28.53
CA GLU A 351 0.24 28.06 -27.70
C GLU A 351 1.15 28.92 -28.60
N GLN A 352 1.41 30.16 -28.18
CA GLN A 352 2.34 31.06 -28.86
C GLN A 352 3.78 30.72 -28.47
N ALA A 353 4.66 30.55 -29.45
CA ALA A 353 6.01 30.04 -29.25
C ALA A 353 6.88 30.85 -28.28
N GLN A 354 6.77 32.18 -28.24
CA GLN A 354 7.60 33.02 -27.38
C GLN A 354 6.98 33.38 -26.02
N SER A 355 5.66 33.53 -25.97
CA SER A 355 4.95 33.99 -24.77
C SER A 355 4.25 32.86 -24.02
N HIS A 356 4.21 31.67 -24.58
CA HIS A 356 3.43 30.51 -24.11
C HIS A 356 1.93 30.76 -23.89
N ALA A 357 1.46 31.96 -24.23
CA ALA A 357 0.07 32.34 -24.09
C ALA A 357 -0.82 31.51 -25.04
N LEU A 358 -2.00 31.14 -24.54
CA LEU A 358 -2.99 30.46 -25.37
C LEU A 358 -3.78 31.46 -26.19
N SER A 359 -3.93 31.17 -27.46
CA SER A 359 -4.71 31.95 -28.42
C SER A 359 -5.60 31.03 -29.24
N LEU A 360 -6.62 31.60 -29.90
CA LEU A 360 -7.42 30.85 -30.84
C LEU A 360 -6.54 30.27 -31.96
N ALA A 361 -6.62 28.97 -32.13
CA ALA A 361 -5.85 28.23 -33.11
C ALA A 361 -6.26 28.60 -34.56
N SER A 362 -5.39 28.28 -35.47
CA SER A 362 -5.71 28.25 -36.91
C SER A 362 -5.33 26.89 -37.46
N LYS A 363 -6.14 26.42 -38.40
CA LYS A 363 -5.85 25.21 -39.18
C LYS A 363 -5.31 25.61 -40.52
N ILE A 364 -4.13 25.16 -40.83
CA ILE A 364 -3.54 25.33 -42.16
C ILE A 364 -4.12 24.27 -43.11
N THR A 365 -4.65 24.72 -44.23
CA THR A 365 -5.14 23.85 -45.30
C THR A 365 -4.48 24.25 -46.63
N PRO A 366 -3.79 23.33 -47.27
CA PRO A 366 -3.11 23.64 -48.57
C PRO A 366 -4.17 23.95 -49.63
N LEU A 367 -3.89 25.00 -50.42
CA LEU A 367 -4.70 25.44 -51.54
C LEU A 367 -3.82 25.50 -52.77
N LEU A 368 -4.19 24.76 -53.81
CA LEU A 368 -3.53 24.80 -55.12
C LEU A 368 -4.46 25.49 -56.09
N ILE A 369 -3.94 26.50 -56.76
CA ILE A 369 -4.64 27.29 -57.77
C ILE A 369 -3.85 27.19 -59.09
N GLU A 370 -4.41 26.68 -60.17
CA GLU A 370 -3.74 26.60 -61.47
C GLU A 370 -4.58 27.21 -62.56
N SER A 371 -3.95 27.79 -63.53
CA SER A 371 -4.51 28.36 -64.76
C SER A 371 -3.67 28.03 -65.93
N CYS A 372 -4.33 27.59 -67.00
CA CYS A 372 -3.68 27.37 -68.27
C CYS A 372 -4.60 27.79 -69.45
N ASN A 373 -4.13 28.61 -70.31
CA ASN A 373 -4.84 29.11 -71.50
C ASN A 373 -4.22 28.65 -72.81
N GLY A 374 -3.39 27.59 -72.84
CA GLY A 374 -2.77 27.01 -74.04
C GLY A 374 -3.81 26.39 -74.90
N GLY A 375 -3.48 26.09 -76.17
CA GLY A 375 -4.30 25.55 -77.27
C GLY A 375 -5.59 24.82 -77.00
N GLU A 376 -6.30 24.34 -77.96
CA GLU A 376 -7.72 23.81 -77.70
C GLU A 376 -7.86 22.67 -76.71
N ASP A 377 -6.76 21.90 -76.53
CA ASP A 377 -6.78 20.75 -75.63
C ASP A 377 -6.21 21.03 -74.22
N TYR A 378 -5.70 22.22 -73.96
CA TYR A 378 -4.99 22.54 -72.69
C TYR A 378 -5.54 23.79 -71.99
N ARG A 379 -6.85 24.04 -72.05
CA ARG A 379 -7.49 25.17 -71.35
C ARG A 379 -8.14 24.71 -70.12
N TYR A 380 -7.60 25.09 -68.94
CA TYR A 380 -8.21 24.73 -67.66
C TYR A 380 -7.95 25.75 -66.56
N GLY A 381 -8.92 25.80 -65.66
CA GLY A 381 -8.71 26.36 -64.35
C GLY A 381 -8.83 25.24 -63.31
N TYR A 382 -7.93 25.23 -62.35
CA TYR A 382 -7.92 24.17 -61.34
C TYR A 382 -7.87 24.82 -59.94
N LEU A 383 -8.71 24.31 -59.05
CA LEU A 383 -8.78 24.74 -57.66
C LEU A 383 -8.90 23.49 -56.79
N ARG A 384 -7.91 23.28 -55.89
CA ARG A 384 -7.91 22.20 -54.88
C ARG A 384 -7.66 22.79 -53.51
N PHE A 385 -8.57 22.54 -52.62
CA PHE A 385 -8.50 22.98 -51.23
C PHE A 385 -8.46 21.76 -50.29
N GLY A 386 -7.32 21.51 -49.66
CA GLY A 386 -7.05 20.26 -48.97
C GLY A 386 -7.16 19.05 -49.90
N ASN A 387 -8.04 18.13 -49.55
CA ASN A 387 -8.30 16.92 -50.35
C ASN A 387 -9.48 17.05 -51.33
N ARG A 388 -10.06 18.27 -51.44
CA ARG A 388 -11.21 18.50 -52.31
C ARG A 388 -10.82 19.26 -53.54
N THR A 389 -11.06 18.69 -54.72
CA THR A 389 -10.93 19.34 -56.02
C THR A 389 -12.29 19.95 -56.40
N PHE A 390 -12.26 21.24 -56.80
CA PHE A 390 -13.46 21.97 -57.19
C PHE A 390 -13.62 22.05 -58.70
N ILE A 391 -12.51 22.04 -59.44
CA ILE A 391 -12.55 22.03 -60.92
C ILE A 391 -11.42 21.16 -61.42
N GLU A 392 -11.71 20.41 -62.50
CA GLU A 392 -10.70 19.61 -63.19
C GLU A 392 -10.49 20.10 -64.63
N ARG A 393 -11.53 20.56 -65.32
CA ARG A 393 -11.49 21.03 -66.72
C ARG A 393 -12.70 21.88 -67.01
N VAL A 394 -12.52 22.97 -67.73
CA VAL A 394 -13.65 23.85 -68.04
C VAL A 394 -13.58 24.20 -69.56
N ASP A 395 -14.67 23.85 -70.23
CA ASP A 395 -14.88 24.30 -71.60
C ASP A 395 -15.47 25.72 -71.55
N GLY A 396 -14.71 26.66 -72.12
CA GLY A 396 -15.11 28.06 -72.25
C GLY A 396 -14.41 29.04 -71.30
N SER A 397 -14.54 30.32 -71.57
CA SER A 397 -13.91 31.42 -70.85
C SER A 397 -14.62 31.61 -69.50
N LYS A 398 -13.95 31.26 -68.39
CA LYS A 398 -14.57 31.35 -67.05
C LYS A 398 -13.64 31.95 -66.04
N TRP A 399 -14.24 32.74 -65.12
CA TRP A 399 -13.64 33.10 -63.83
C TRP A 399 -14.05 32.03 -62.84
N ASN A 400 -13.12 31.22 -62.39
CA ASN A 400 -13.31 30.21 -61.39
C ASN A 400 -12.92 30.78 -60.03
N LEU A 401 -13.89 30.83 -59.13
CA LEU A 401 -13.74 31.46 -57.83
C LEU A 401 -13.98 30.42 -56.72
N LEU A 402 -13.04 30.33 -55.80
CA LEU A 402 -13.26 29.70 -54.51
C LEU A 402 -13.33 30.77 -53.42
N HIS A 403 -14.50 30.93 -52.83
CA HIS A 403 -14.72 31.84 -51.70
C HIS A 403 -14.51 31.05 -50.42
N LEU A 404 -13.54 31.45 -49.65
CA LEU A 404 -13.16 30.87 -48.36
C LEU A 404 -13.57 31.82 -47.26
N LYS A 405 -14.70 31.50 -46.63
CA LYS A 405 -15.19 32.28 -45.49
C LYS A 405 -14.27 32.13 -44.31
N GLN A 406 -14.11 33.24 -43.60
CA GLN A 406 -13.41 33.22 -42.32
C GLN A 406 -14.11 32.20 -41.37
N PHE A 407 -13.34 31.33 -40.70
CA PHE A 407 -13.83 30.25 -39.83
C PHE A 407 -14.55 29.07 -40.51
N ASP A 408 -14.63 29.00 -41.87
CA ASP A 408 -15.21 27.86 -42.59
C ASP A 408 -14.09 26.99 -43.20
N SER A 409 -14.17 25.71 -43.00
CA SER A 409 -13.27 24.74 -43.64
C SER A 409 -13.79 24.25 -45.00
N ILE A 410 -14.92 24.75 -45.41
CA ILE A 410 -15.57 24.35 -46.71
C ILE A 410 -15.58 25.55 -47.62
N GLY A 411 -14.80 25.53 -48.71
CA GLY A 411 -14.84 26.59 -49.73
C GLY A 411 -16.16 26.56 -50.51
N ILE A 412 -16.69 27.74 -50.84
CA ILE A 412 -17.82 27.91 -51.73
C ILE A 412 -17.26 28.15 -53.14
N TYR A 413 -17.45 27.20 -54.01
CA TYR A 413 -17.07 27.35 -55.42
C TYR A 413 -18.14 28.04 -56.22
N ARG A 414 -17.72 28.98 -57.13
CA ARG A 414 -18.54 29.65 -58.13
C ARG A 414 -17.74 29.76 -59.38
N ASP A 415 -18.43 29.60 -60.53
CA ASP A 415 -17.87 29.96 -61.84
C ASP A 415 -18.74 31.07 -62.47
N PHE A 416 -18.03 31.93 -63.19
CA PHE A 416 -18.68 33.04 -63.85
C PHE A 416 -18.18 32.99 -65.29
N ASP A 417 -19.12 32.84 -66.24
CA ASP A 417 -18.83 32.76 -67.70
C ASP A 417 -18.42 34.15 -68.17
N ALA A 418 -17.22 34.24 -68.75
CA ALA A 418 -16.64 35.50 -69.21
C ALA A 418 -16.67 35.64 -70.75
N PHE A 419 -17.27 34.65 -71.40
CA PHE A 419 -17.33 34.59 -72.84
C PHE A 419 -18.73 34.85 -73.36
N TYR A 420 -18.84 35.78 -74.38
CA TYR A 420 -20.08 35.93 -75.13
C TYR A 420 -19.94 35.22 -76.47
N GLY A 421 -20.86 34.32 -76.70
CA GLY A 421 -21.04 33.78 -78.06
C GLY A 421 -21.33 34.91 -79.05
N ALA A 422 -20.62 34.91 -80.13
CA ALA A 422 -20.79 35.88 -81.17
C ALA A 422 -22.23 35.88 -81.71
N GLN A 423 -22.96 36.89 -81.52
CA GLN A 423 -23.70 37.51 -82.63
C GLN A 423 -24.77 38.56 -82.23
N GLU A 424 -25.38 38.61 -81.09
CA GLU A 424 -26.50 39.52 -80.97
C GLU A 424 -26.57 40.48 -79.75
N ASP A 425 -25.76 40.38 -78.76
CA ASP A 425 -25.79 41.38 -77.66
C ASP A 425 -24.40 41.82 -77.18
N ARG A 426 -23.75 42.67 -77.99
CA ARG A 426 -22.44 43.28 -77.64
C ARG A 426 -22.48 44.16 -76.37
N TYR A 427 -23.63 44.36 -75.73
CA TYR A 427 -23.81 45.28 -74.66
C TYR A 427 -24.37 44.69 -73.37
N ARG A 428 -24.62 43.44 -73.31
CA ARG A 428 -24.80 42.82 -72.00
C ARG A 428 -23.45 42.67 -71.36
N ALA A 429 -23.32 43.40 -70.26
CA ALA A 429 -22.14 43.23 -69.38
C ALA A 429 -21.96 41.75 -69.10
N GLY A 430 -20.93 41.19 -69.72
CA GLY A 430 -20.57 39.78 -69.56
C GLY A 430 -20.51 39.41 -68.09
N ASN A 431 -20.39 38.13 -67.80
CA ASN A 431 -20.38 37.62 -66.40
C ASN A 431 -19.27 38.18 -65.52
N SER A 432 -18.35 39.01 -66.03
CA SER A 432 -17.47 39.87 -65.18
C SER A 432 -18.23 40.79 -64.28
N GLY A 433 -19.43 41.31 -64.69
CA GLY A 433 -20.32 42.05 -63.82
C GLY A 433 -20.92 41.21 -62.68
N ASP A 434 -21.28 39.95 -62.99
CA ASP A 434 -21.76 39.01 -61.97
C ASP A 434 -20.65 38.65 -60.97
N LEU A 435 -19.44 38.44 -61.42
CA LEU A 435 -18.27 38.25 -60.54
C LEU A 435 -18.04 39.48 -59.67
N ILE A 436 -18.08 40.68 -60.23
CA ILE A 436 -17.89 41.92 -59.49
C ILE A 436 -18.96 42.10 -58.43
N ARG A 437 -20.23 41.87 -58.77
CA ARG A 437 -21.36 41.92 -57.81
C ARG A 437 -21.19 40.91 -56.71
N TYR A 438 -20.87 39.67 -57.05
CA TYR A 438 -20.61 38.64 -56.06
C TYR A 438 -19.46 39.01 -55.10
N LEU A 439 -18.33 39.43 -55.63
CA LEU A 439 -17.13 39.86 -54.84
C LEU A 439 -17.44 41.07 -53.93
N ARG A 440 -18.24 42.02 -54.42
CA ARG A 440 -18.63 43.22 -53.70
C ARG A 440 -19.63 42.91 -52.61
N ASP A 441 -20.71 42.18 -52.96
CA ASP A 441 -21.95 42.09 -52.15
C ASP A 441 -22.01 40.81 -51.31
N SER A 442 -21.40 39.72 -51.75
CA SER A 442 -21.48 38.40 -51.10
C SER A 442 -20.27 37.96 -50.32
N VAL A 443 -19.12 38.55 -50.54
CA VAL A 443 -17.88 38.26 -49.81
C VAL A 443 -17.74 39.29 -48.70
N ALA A 444 -17.57 38.81 -47.47
CA ALA A 444 -17.41 39.69 -46.32
C ALA A 444 -15.93 40.15 -46.13
N ILE A 445 -15.71 41.29 -45.45
CA ILE A 445 -14.39 41.73 -45.07
C ILE A 445 -13.71 40.64 -44.25
N GLY A 446 -12.46 40.28 -44.60
CA GLY A 446 -11.71 39.19 -43.96
C GLY A 446 -11.91 37.80 -44.58
N ASP A 447 -12.88 37.62 -45.48
CA ASP A 447 -13.00 36.41 -46.30
C ASP A 447 -11.91 36.40 -47.39
N HIS A 448 -11.44 35.19 -47.69
CA HIS A 448 -10.45 35.00 -48.73
C HIS A 448 -11.11 34.51 -50.02
N ILE A 449 -10.47 34.85 -51.15
CA ILE A 449 -10.81 34.32 -52.45
C ILE A 449 -9.61 33.68 -53.10
N ALA A 450 -9.85 32.65 -53.87
CA ALA A 450 -8.91 32.09 -54.81
C ALA A 450 -9.54 32.15 -56.19
N ILE A 451 -8.85 32.73 -57.14
CA ILE A 451 -9.33 32.88 -58.53
C ILE A 451 -8.38 32.12 -59.45
N SER A 452 -8.97 31.40 -60.38
CA SER A 452 -8.26 30.80 -61.54
C SER A 452 -9.07 31.14 -62.80
N VAL A 453 -8.38 31.63 -63.80
CA VAL A 453 -9.05 31.92 -65.08
C VAL A 453 -8.81 30.83 -66.13
N SER A 454 -9.76 30.62 -66.99
CA SER A 454 -9.67 29.75 -68.16
C SER A 454 -10.09 30.51 -69.41
N ASP A 455 -9.49 30.22 -70.51
CA ASP A 455 -9.79 30.61 -71.91
C ASP A 455 -10.32 32.06 -72.06
N GLY A 456 -9.43 33.05 -72.03
CA GLY A 456 -9.78 34.40 -72.42
C GLY A 456 -10.74 35.13 -71.47
N SER A 457 -10.80 34.81 -70.18
CA SER A 457 -11.73 35.36 -69.19
C SER A 457 -11.65 36.90 -69.05
N PHE A 458 -10.58 37.54 -69.44
CA PHE A 458 -10.43 38.99 -69.50
C PHE A 458 -11.15 39.71 -70.64
N ARG A 459 -11.57 38.98 -71.66
CA ARG A 459 -12.24 39.56 -72.83
C ARG A 459 -13.52 40.27 -72.48
N GLY A 460 -14.36 39.67 -71.61
CA GLY A 460 -15.60 40.29 -71.18
C GLY A 460 -15.40 41.68 -70.60
N ALA A 461 -14.39 41.84 -69.71
CA ALA A 461 -14.12 43.10 -69.06
C ALA A 461 -13.51 44.14 -70.06
N LEU A 462 -12.69 43.68 -71.07
CA LEU A 462 -12.06 44.54 -72.04
C LEU A 462 -13.05 45.06 -73.08
N VAL A 463 -14.06 44.27 -73.48
CA VAL A 463 -15.08 44.66 -74.43
C VAL A 463 -16.27 45.42 -73.81
N THR A 464 -16.39 45.41 -72.52
CA THR A 464 -17.41 46.18 -71.81
C THR A 464 -17.09 47.67 -71.84
N PRO A 465 -18.00 48.56 -72.34
CA PRO A 465 -17.76 49.99 -72.35
C PRO A 465 -17.41 50.54 -70.99
N LYS A 466 -16.44 51.46 -70.99
CA LYS A 466 -16.02 52.15 -69.77
C LYS A 466 -17.17 52.81 -69.08
N GLY A 467 -17.30 52.54 -67.78
CA GLY A 467 -18.37 53.05 -66.92
C GLY A 467 -19.58 52.18 -66.84
N MET A 468 -19.59 51.02 -67.52
CA MET A 468 -20.65 50.02 -67.33
C MET A 468 -20.21 48.94 -66.29
N ASP A 469 -21.17 48.37 -65.61
CA ASP A 469 -20.93 47.31 -64.64
C ASP A 469 -20.28 46.06 -65.36
N GLY A 470 -19.08 45.72 -64.91
CA GLY A 470 -18.28 44.64 -65.56
C GLY A 470 -17.16 45.17 -66.48
N ASP A 471 -16.92 46.43 -66.61
CA ASP A 471 -15.79 47.00 -67.35
C ASP A 471 -14.43 46.73 -66.67
N ALA A 472 -13.35 46.97 -67.41
CA ALA A 472 -12.01 46.72 -66.91
C ALA A 472 -11.67 47.51 -65.63
N GLU A 473 -12.12 48.74 -65.53
CA GLU A 473 -11.88 49.59 -64.33
C GLU A 473 -12.62 49.03 -63.09
N SER A 474 -13.87 48.66 -63.24
CA SER A 474 -14.67 48.08 -62.18
C SER A 474 -14.08 46.76 -61.70
N LEU A 475 -13.56 45.90 -62.60
CA LEU A 475 -12.92 44.64 -62.23
C LEU A 475 -11.58 44.88 -61.47
N ILE A 476 -10.79 45.82 -61.98
CA ILE A 476 -9.51 46.20 -61.35
C ILE A 476 -9.76 46.69 -59.89
N GLN A 477 -10.69 47.63 -59.73
CA GLN A 477 -11.00 48.18 -58.42
C GLN A 477 -11.55 47.12 -57.47
N THR A 478 -12.36 46.19 -57.98
CA THR A 478 -12.89 45.12 -57.20
C THR A 478 -11.80 44.15 -56.74
N LEU A 479 -10.86 43.75 -57.61
CA LEU A 479 -9.80 42.83 -57.24
C LEU A 479 -8.76 43.53 -56.31
N LYS A 480 -8.51 44.85 -56.49
CA LYS A 480 -7.71 45.62 -55.56
C LYS A 480 -8.28 45.65 -54.16
N ALA A 481 -9.59 45.63 -53.96
CA ALA A 481 -10.17 45.48 -52.65
C ALA A 481 -9.85 44.16 -51.95
N PHE A 482 -9.25 43.17 -52.66
CA PHE A 482 -8.71 41.94 -52.16
C PHE A 482 -7.18 41.90 -52.07
N GLY A 483 -6.55 43.07 -52.22
CA GLY A 483 -5.11 43.20 -52.14
C GLY A 483 -4.35 43.02 -53.47
N ALA A 484 -5.04 42.88 -54.61
CA ALA A 484 -4.39 42.77 -55.92
C ALA A 484 -3.63 44.05 -56.27
N GLN A 485 -2.48 43.91 -56.93
CA GLN A 485 -1.69 45.00 -57.48
C GLN A 485 -1.27 44.78 -58.94
N THR A 486 -1.00 43.52 -59.27
CA THR A 486 -0.49 43.15 -60.58
C THR A 486 -1.53 43.28 -61.72
N ILE A 487 -2.81 43.25 -61.33
CA ILE A 487 -3.94 43.35 -62.24
C ILE A 487 -3.93 44.59 -63.12
N ASP A 488 -3.41 45.73 -62.65
CA ASP A 488 -3.23 46.94 -63.40
C ASP A 488 -2.29 46.77 -64.63
N SER A 489 -1.23 46.04 -64.38
CA SER A 489 -0.20 45.80 -65.44
C SER A 489 -0.77 44.88 -66.51
N ILE A 490 -1.61 43.93 -66.17
CA ILE A 490 -2.29 43.02 -67.08
C ILE A 490 -3.15 43.81 -68.06
N PHE A 491 -3.95 44.70 -67.58
CA PHE A 491 -4.84 45.52 -68.43
C PHE A 491 -4.11 46.53 -69.24
N LYS A 492 -2.99 47.17 -68.77
CA LYS A 492 -2.14 48.07 -69.48
C LYS A 492 -1.42 47.35 -70.60
N ALA A 493 -0.96 46.15 -70.40
CA ALA A 493 -0.28 45.32 -71.43
C ALA A 493 -1.25 44.92 -72.56
N GLN A 494 -2.57 44.97 -72.32
CA GLN A 494 -3.57 44.59 -73.33
C GLN A 494 -4.33 45.72 -73.97
N SER A 495 -4.04 46.99 -73.57
CA SER A 495 -4.64 48.17 -74.19
C SER A 495 -4.02 48.44 -75.60
N TYR A 496 -4.85 48.58 -76.59
CA TYR A 496 -4.40 49.05 -77.90
C TYR A 496 -4.31 50.57 -77.90
N PRO A 497 -3.24 51.14 -78.44
CA PRO A 497 -3.06 52.61 -78.48
C PRO A 497 -4.16 53.34 -79.24
N ASP A 498 -4.83 52.71 -80.15
CA ASP A 498 -5.81 53.28 -81.10
C ASP A 498 -7.26 52.98 -80.67
N GLY A 499 -7.45 52.33 -79.50
CA GLY A 499 -8.82 51.99 -78.96
C GLY A 499 -9.55 50.94 -79.79
N SER A 500 -8.96 50.26 -80.75
CA SER A 500 -9.58 49.26 -81.51
C SER A 500 -9.76 47.97 -80.78
N THR A 501 -10.92 47.37 -80.85
CA THR A 501 -11.27 46.07 -80.28
C THR A 501 -11.07 44.98 -81.33
N VAL A 502 -10.03 44.15 -81.19
CA VAL A 502 -9.81 43.05 -82.15
C VAL A 502 -10.52 41.81 -81.67
N ALA A 503 -11.46 41.34 -82.45
CA ALA A 503 -12.33 40.22 -82.08
C ALA A 503 -11.65 38.85 -82.04
N ASN A 504 -10.44 38.69 -82.57
CA ASN A 504 -9.71 37.40 -82.70
C ASN A 504 -8.25 37.47 -82.27
N ASP A 505 -7.90 38.27 -81.33
CA ASP A 505 -6.52 38.38 -80.87
C ASP A 505 -6.34 37.55 -79.56
N ASP A 506 -5.35 36.66 -79.61
CA ASP A 506 -5.02 35.79 -78.46
C ASP A 506 -4.40 36.51 -77.28
N ARG A 507 -4.16 37.83 -77.40
CA ARG A 507 -3.56 38.65 -76.33
C ARG A 507 -4.39 38.84 -75.11
N TYR A 508 -5.74 38.59 -75.11
CA TYR A 508 -6.59 38.58 -73.95
C TYR A 508 -6.73 37.18 -73.32
N ARG A 509 -6.11 36.16 -73.92
CA ARG A 509 -6.01 34.81 -73.37
C ARG A 509 -4.81 34.70 -72.47
N ILE A 510 -4.81 35.41 -71.36
CA ILE A 510 -3.79 35.34 -70.32
C ILE A 510 -4.17 34.32 -69.28
N SER A 511 -3.19 33.58 -68.79
CA SER A 511 -3.31 32.80 -67.62
C SER A 511 -3.19 33.74 -66.41
N TYR A 512 -4.09 33.59 -65.42
CA TYR A 512 -4.08 34.35 -64.19
C TYR A 512 -4.59 33.54 -63.01
N VAL A 513 -3.87 33.58 -61.87
CA VAL A 513 -4.24 33.01 -60.59
C VAL A 513 -4.06 34.05 -59.49
N MET A 514 -4.96 34.11 -58.59
CA MET A 514 -4.93 35.06 -57.48
C MET A 514 -5.43 34.39 -56.19
N TYR A 515 -4.77 34.70 -55.08
CA TYR A 515 -5.26 34.47 -53.75
C TYR A 515 -5.19 35.78 -52.95
N GLY A 516 -6.32 36.25 -52.45
CA GLY A 516 -6.44 37.51 -51.75
C GLY A 516 -7.48 37.51 -50.65
N VAL A 517 -7.47 38.55 -49.81
CA VAL A 517 -8.42 38.72 -48.68
C VAL A 517 -9.16 40.03 -48.84
N LYS A 518 -10.48 40.03 -48.65
CA LYS A 518 -11.29 41.29 -48.75
C LYS A 518 -10.88 42.25 -47.67
N GLY A 519 -10.53 43.49 -48.04
CA GLY A 519 -9.95 44.51 -47.19
C GLY A 519 -8.42 44.43 -47.08
N GLY A 520 -7.77 43.56 -47.85
CA GLY A 520 -6.29 43.48 -47.95
C GLY A 520 -5.64 44.74 -48.49
N LEU A 521 -4.46 45.08 -48.01
CA LEU A 521 -3.67 46.19 -48.53
C LEU A 521 -3.21 45.94 -49.97
N PRO A 522 -3.08 46.94 -50.82
CA PRO A 522 -2.54 46.76 -52.15
C PRO A 522 -1.22 46.01 -52.13
N GLY A 523 -1.08 44.95 -52.94
CA GLY A 523 0.10 44.07 -53.00
C GLY A 523 0.11 42.94 -51.94
N SER A 524 -0.90 42.83 -51.13
CA SER A 524 -1.01 41.75 -50.15
C SER A 524 -1.54 40.43 -50.77
N ALA A 525 -2.19 40.50 -51.92
CA ALA A 525 -2.59 39.30 -52.63
C ALA A 525 -1.40 38.59 -53.27
N LYS A 526 -1.45 37.28 -53.35
CA LYS A 526 -0.55 36.49 -54.16
C LYS A 526 -1.13 36.38 -55.56
N GLU A 527 -0.46 36.91 -56.56
CA GLU A 527 -0.90 36.93 -57.93
C GLU A 527 0.20 36.39 -58.87
N LEU A 528 -0.19 35.58 -59.83
CA LEU A 528 0.66 35.19 -60.93
C LEU A 528 -0.13 35.41 -62.22
N PHE A 529 0.55 35.94 -63.25
CA PHE A 529 -0.02 36.01 -64.60
C PHE A 529 1.03 35.57 -65.64
N GLY A 530 0.57 35.03 -66.70
CA GLY A 530 1.40 34.52 -67.79
C GLY A 530 0.76 34.79 -69.16
N ALA A 531 1.57 34.72 -70.22
CA ALA A 531 1.13 34.82 -71.60
C ALA A 531 0.24 33.63 -71.97
N PHE A 532 -0.28 33.73 -73.20
CA PHE A 532 -0.94 32.62 -73.86
C PHE A 532 0.01 31.38 -73.88
N ASN A 533 -0.52 30.22 -73.50
CA ASN A 533 0.22 28.95 -73.26
C ASN A 533 1.03 28.83 -71.98
N ASP A 534 1.09 29.83 -71.13
CA ASP A 534 1.75 29.69 -69.86
C ASP A 534 0.83 28.90 -68.87
N THR A 535 1.39 27.89 -68.22
CA THR A 535 0.75 27.19 -67.14
C THR A 535 1.22 27.81 -65.83
N LEU A 536 0.30 28.36 -65.06
CA LEU A 536 0.53 28.94 -63.74
C LEU A 536 0.08 28.00 -62.67
N SER A 537 0.92 27.89 -61.63
CA SER A 537 0.56 27.12 -60.39
C SER A 537 0.92 27.93 -59.16
N LEU A 538 -0.02 28.20 -58.33
CA LEU A 538 0.12 28.93 -57.05
C LEU A 538 -0.29 28.03 -55.88
N ASN A 539 0.70 27.70 -55.06
CA ASN A 539 0.46 26.97 -53.81
C ASN A 539 0.39 27.96 -52.66
N VAL A 540 -0.67 27.86 -51.88
CA VAL A 540 -0.91 28.73 -50.74
C VAL A 540 -1.35 27.90 -49.55
N ASP A 541 -0.75 28.16 -48.40
CA ASP A 541 -1.24 27.68 -47.12
C ASP A 541 -2.33 28.63 -46.64
N HIS A 542 -3.59 28.18 -46.75
CA HIS A 542 -4.72 28.94 -46.24
C HIS A 542 -4.92 28.67 -44.73
N SER A 543 -4.88 29.73 -43.95
CA SER A 543 -5.06 29.63 -42.49
C SER A 543 -6.53 29.86 -42.10
N ILE A 544 -7.18 28.84 -41.62
CA ILE A 544 -8.57 28.92 -41.09
C ILE A 544 -8.49 29.17 -39.60
N ALA A 545 -8.87 30.33 -39.20
CA ALA A 545 -8.86 30.71 -37.81
C ALA A 545 -10.14 30.25 -37.08
N PHE A 546 -9.99 29.71 -35.87
CA PHE A 546 -11.15 29.34 -35.05
C PHE A 546 -11.85 30.56 -34.47
N LYS A 547 -13.19 30.54 -34.51
CA LYS A 547 -14.03 31.60 -33.93
C LYS A 547 -14.11 31.51 -32.41
N GLN A 548 -14.08 30.31 -31.89
CA GLN A 548 -14.24 29.96 -30.49
C GLN A 548 -13.20 28.92 -30.07
N GLY A 549 -12.82 28.93 -28.81
CA GLY A 549 -11.97 27.95 -28.19
C GLY A 549 -12.29 27.81 -26.71
N ARG A 550 -11.82 26.75 -26.12
CA ARG A 550 -12.05 26.47 -24.72
C ARG A 550 -10.77 25.94 -24.09
N TYR A 551 -10.46 26.46 -22.92
CA TYR A 551 -9.38 25.98 -22.07
C TYR A 551 -9.93 25.60 -20.70
N SER A 552 -9.42 24.54 -20.11
CA SER A 552 -9.65 24.15 -18.72
C SER A 552 -8.31 23.85 -18.06
N THR A 553 -8.11 24.30 -16.84
CA THR A 553 -6.91 23.99 -16.04
C THR A 553 -6.90 22.55 -15.54
N GLY A 554 -8.05 21.85 -15.56
CA GLY A 554 -8.29 20.73 -14.70
C GLY A 554 -8.39 21.13 -13.23
N PRO A 555 -8.65 20.15 -12.32
CA PRO A 555 -8.74 20.40 -10.88
C PRO A 555 -7.40 20.79 -10.28
N ILE A 556 -7.33 21.97 -9.67
CA ILE A 556 -6.20 22.52 -8.90
C ILE A 556 -6.46 22.23 -7.43
N GLY A 557 -5.49 21.78 -6.70
CA GLY A 557 -5.60 21.39 -5.28
C GLY A 557 -4.93 20.04 -5.03
N PRO A 558 -5.22 19.37 -3.91
CA PRO A 558 -6.27 19.69 -2.93
C PRO A 558 -5.86 20.80 -1.97
N ALA A 559 -6.81 21.66 -1.63
CA ALA A 559 -6.64 22.74 -0.66
C ALA A 559 -7.42 22.44 0.63
N ILE A 560 -6.88 22.89 1.77
CA ILE A 560 -7.61 22.98 3.04
C ILE A 560 -8.10 24.41 3.31
N ALA A 561 -7.54 25.41 2.60
CA ALA A 561 -8.03 26.77 2.60
C ALA A 561 -7.63 27.48 1.31
N TRP A 562 -8.57 28.14 0.69
CA TRP A 562 -8.38 28.97 -0.50
C TRP A 562 -8.11 30.43 -0.11
N LYS A 563 -7.17 31.10 -0.80
CA LYS A 563 -6.85 32.50 -0.59
C LYS A 563 -7.12 33.36 -1.82
N ASN A 564 -6.47 33.02 -2.94
CA ASN A 564 -6.77 33.64 -4.24
C ASN A 564 -6.49 32.64 -5.38
N LEU A 565 -7.17 32.88 -6.50
CA LEU A 565 -6.93 32.18 -7.76
C LEU A 565 -7.39 33.11 -8.89
N TYR A 566 -6.53 33.34 -9.86
CA TYR A 566 -6.85 34.20 -10.99
C TYR A 566 -6.01 33.81 -12.21
N VAL A 567 -6.52 34.18 -13.37
CA VAL A 567 -5.79 34.05 -14.63
C VAL A 567 -5.47 35.43 -15.17
N GLN A 568 -4.32 35.58 -15.81
CA GLN A 568 -3.96 36.80 -16.56
C GLN A 568 -4.34 36.59 -18.02
N ASP A 569 -5.04 37.56 -18.55
CA ASP A 569 -5.48 37.59 -19.92
C ASP A 569 -5.18 38.93 -20.63
N SER A 570 -5.41 38.97 -21.90
CA SER A 570 -5.35 40.16 -22.71
C SER A 570 -6.42 40.11 -23.79
N LEU A 571 -7.29 41.11 -23.80
CA LEU A 571 -8.40 41.22 -24.76
C LEU A 571 -7.98 42.15 -25.93
N SER A 572 -8.36 41.79 -27.12
CA SER A 572 -8.35 42.66 -28.29
C SER A 572 -9.75 43.24 -28.52
N ASN A 573 -9.85 44.28 -29.35
CA ASN A 573 -11.16 44.83 -29.73
C ASN A 573 -12.06 43.76 -30.33
N GLN A 574 -13.31 43.66 -29.85
CA GLN A 574 -14.32 42.70 -30.32
C GLN A 574 -13.95 41.23 -30.05
N SER A 575 -13.03 40.95 -29.15
CA SER A 575 -12.79 39.62 -28.61
C SER A 575 -13.35 39.52 -27.19
N THR A 576 -13.70 38.32 -26.79
CA THR A 576 -14.17 38.05 -25.44
C THR A 576 -13.50 36.84 -24.87
N LEU A 577 -13.19 36.89 -23.58
CA LEU A 577 -12.72 35.81 -22.78
C LEU A 577 -13.57 35.77 -21.51
N LYS A 578 -14.25 34.65 -21.30
CA LYS A 578 -15.09 34.50 -20.13
C LYS A 578 -14.62 33.29 -19.33
N HIS A 579 -14.40 33.51 -18.04
CA HIS A 579 -13.86 32.50 -17.12
C HIS A 579 -14.98 32.02 -16.21
N TYR A 580 -14.97 30.71 -15.95
CA TYR A 580 -15.88 30.01 -15.05
C TYR A 580 -15.07 29.29 -14.01
N LEU A 581 -15.43 29.44 -12.76
CA LEU A 581 -14.84 28.77 -11.64
C LEU A 581 -15.73 27.60 -11.22
N HIS A 582 -15.17 26.40 -11.23
CA HIS A 582 -15.85 25.18 -10.80
C HIS A 582 -15.18 24.61 -9.57
N GLY A 583 -15.99 24.09 -8.64
CA GLY A 583 -15.53 23.35 -7.49
C GLY A 583 -15.76 21.86 -7.69
N TRP A 584 -14.83 21.07 -7.19
CA TRP A 584 -14.91 19.61 -7.19
C TRP A 584 -14.85 19.09 -5.75
N ASN A 585 -15.63 18.04 -5.47
CA ASN A 585 -15.58 17.34 -4.20
C ASN A 585 -14.28 16.52 -4.06
N THR A 586 -14.05 15.95 -2.89
CA THR A 586 -12.86 15.14 -2.57
C THR A 586 -12.64 13.99 -3.55
N ALA A 587 -13.69 13.34 -3.99
CA ALA A 587 -13.62 12.22 -4.95
C ALA A 587 -13.47 12.67 -6.42
N LYS A 588 -13.43 13.98 -6.71
CA LYS A 588 -13.41 14.55 -8.07
C LYS A 588 -14.56 14.06 -8.97
N GLN A 589 -15.71 13.74 -8.39
CA GLN A 589 -16.87 13.20 -9.15
C GLN A 589 -17.91 14.24 -9.47
N ASN A 590 -18.07 15.25 -8.63
CA ASN A 590 -19.10 16.27 -8.74
C ASN A 590 -18.48 17.64 -9.06
N ARG A 591 -18.72 18.11 -10.28
CA ARG A 591 -18.30 19.42 -10.77
C ARG A 591 -19.44 20.42 -10.61
N THR A 592 -19.23 21.47 -9.83
CA THR A 592 -20.23 22.50 -9.54
C THR A 592 -19.73 23.87 -9.98
N LEU A 593 -20.54 24.60 -10.74
CA LEU A 593 -20.22 25.99 -11.07
C LEU A 593 -20.37 26.86 -9.81
N ILE A 594 -19.29 27.54 -9.42
CA ILE A 594 -19.26 28.40 -8.24
C ILE A 594 -19.42 29.86 -8.64
N ASP A 595 -18.64 30.31 -9.65
CA ASP A 595 -18.59 31.72 -10.05
C ASP A 595 -18.23 31.87 -11.52
N SER A 596 -18.39 33.09 -12.06
CA SER A 596 -17.94 33.45 -13.40
C SER A 596 -17.41 34.87 -13.44
N SER A 597 -16.33 35.09 -14.21
CA SER A 597 -15.63 36.37 -14.30
C SER A 597 -15.29 36.69 -15.74
N SER A 598 -15.32 37.96 -16.10
CA SER A 598 -14.79 38.49 -17.36
C SER A 598 -13.38 39.06 -17.20
N THR A 599 -12.86 39.15 -15.98
CA THR A 599 -11.53 39.68 -15.66
C THR A 599 -10.57 38.60 -15.17
N GLY A 600 -11.00 37.31 -15.14
CA GLY A 600 -10.18 36.20 -14.68
C GLY A 600 -9.89 36.17 -13.17
N THR A 601 -10.44 37.11 -12.40
CA THR A 601 -10.24 37.19 -10.94
C THR A 601 -11.48 36.71 -10.21
N PHE A 602 -11.31 35.85 -9.19
CA PHE A 602 -12.37 35.25 -8.40
C PHE A 602 -12.17 35.50 -6.91
N ARG A 603 -13.26 35.69 -6.18
CA ARG A 603 -13.28 35.81 -4.72
C ARG A 603 -13.42 34.44 -4.09
N ILE A 604 -12.32 33.72 -3.89
CA ILE A 604 -12.34 32.33 -3.42
C ILE A 604 -12.08 32.14 -1.93
N ASN A 605 -11.73 33.22 -1.21
CA ASN A 605 -11.47 33.13 0.24
C ASN A 605 -12.70 32.77 1.09
N ALA A 606 -13.89 32.85 0.52
CA ALA A 606 -15.15 32.44 1.14
C ALA A 606 -15.58 31.02 0.72
N ILE A 607 -14.83 30.36 -0.17
CA ILE A 607 -15.15 29.00 -0.61
C ILE A 607 -14.71 28.02 0.48
N ASP A 608 -15.65 27.20 0.91
CA ASP A 608 -15.36 26.13 1.87
C ASP A 608 -14.54 25.02 1.19
N ALA A 609 -13.26 24.94 1.54
CA ALA A 609 -12.35 23.94 1.01
C ALA A 609 -12.70 22.51 1.46
N SER A 610 -13.47 22.35 2.54
CA SER A 610 -13.97 21.01 2.94
C SER A 610 -15.00 20.47 1.97
N GLN A 611 -15.78 21.35 1.37
CA GLN A 611 -16.76 21.01 0.33
C GLN A 611 -16.13 20.96 -1.06
N TYR A 612 -15.24 21.92 -1.36
CA TYR A 612 -14.56 22.06 -2.65
C TYR A 612 -13.04 22.12 -2.47
N PRO A 613 -12.40 20.98 -2.16
CA PRO A 613 -10.94 20.92 -2.04
C PRO A 613 -10.21 21.14 -3.36
N TYR A 614 -10.88 21.00 -4.48
CA TYR A 614 -10.32 21.28 -5.81
C TYR A 614 -11.13 22.35 -6.52
N LEU A 615 -10.43 23.27 -7.19
CA LEU A 615 -11.01 24.30 -8.05
C LEU A 615 -10.48 24.17 -9.47
N GLU A 616 -11.34 24.43 -10.45
CA GLU A 616 -11.01 24.42 -11.88
C GLU A 616 -11.41 25.74 -12.50
N ILE A 617 -10.54 26.34 -13.31
CA ILE A 617 -10.89 27.48 -14.15
C ILE A 617 -11.09 27.00 -15.58
N GLU A 618 -12.28 27.29 -16.10
CA GLU A 618 -12.61 27.08 -17.50
C GLU A 618 -12.70 28.43 -18.19
N SER A 619 -11.99 28.61 -19.31
CA SER A 619 -11.95 29.86 -20.07
C SER A 619 -12.51 29.64 -21.48
N LEU A 620 -13.54 30.39 -21.83
CA LEU A 620 -14.16 30.38 -23.15
C LEU A 620 -13.69 31.57 -23.97
N PHE A 621 -13.02 31.29 -25.06
CA PHE A 621 -12.49 32.26 -26.04
C PHE A 621 -13.51 32.49 -27.13
N SER A 622 -13.71 33.75 -27.52
CA SER A 622 -14.47 34.11 -28.68
C SER A 622 -13.92 35.35 -29.35
N ARG A 623 -14.01 35.42 -30.67
CA ARG A 623 -13.66 36.61 -31.46
C ARG A 623 -14.64 36.83 -32.58
N GLN A 624 -14.75 38.07 -33.03
CA GLN A 624 -15.45 38.45 -34.23
C GLN A 624 -14.58 38.25 -35.47
N PRO A 625 -15.17 38.09 -36.64
CA PRO A 625 -14.46 38.02 -37.89
C PRO A 625 -13.53 39.23 -38.09
N GLY A 626 -12.31 38.99 -38.58
CA GLY A 626 -11.32 40.05 -38.86
C GLY A 626 -10.63 40.65 -37.63
N THR A 627 -10.87 40.13 -36.42
CA THR A 627 -10.22 40.64 -35.21
C THR A 627 -9.19 39.65 -34.66
N GLN A 628 -8.22 40.16 -33.91
CA GLN A 628 -7.31 39.31 -33.16
C GLN A 628 -8.07 38.61 -32.03
N GLY A 629 -7.73 37.37 -31.74
CA GLY A 629 -8.29 36.63 -30.62
C GLY A 629 -7.78 37.15 -29.27
N PRO A 630 -8.46 36.79 -28.17
CA PRO A 630 -7.96 37.07 -26.84
C PRO A 630 -6.78 36.14 -26.52
N LEU A 631 -5.93 36.54 -25.55
CA LEU A 631 -4.80 35.76 -25.08
C LEU A 631 -5.03 35.42 -23.61
N LEU A 632 -4.84 34.16 -23.27
CA LEU A 632 -4.73 33.70 -21.88
C LEU A 632 -3.25 33.42 -21.58
N LYS A 633 -2.68 34.18 -20.63
CA LYS A 633 -1.23 34.23 -20.41
C LYS A 633 -0.74 33.31 -19.31
N SER A 634 -1.32 33.42 -18.13
CA SER A 634 -0.86 32.66 -16.97
C SER A 634 -1.99 32.36 -15.98
N LEU A 635 -1.75 31.38 -15.14
CA LEU A 635 -2.52 31.04 -13.97
C LEU A 635 -1.73 31.44 -12.72
N ASN A 636 -2.37 32.10 -11.78
CA ASN A 636 -1.80 32.49 -10.50
C ASN A 636 -2.73 32.12 -9.36
N GLY A 637 -2.17 31.71 -8.23
CA GLY A 637 -2.98 31.35 -7.07
C GLY A 637 -2.20 31.27 -5.78
N LEU A 638 -2.93 31.31 -4.70
CA LEU A 638 -2.43 31.13 -3.35
C LEU A 638 -3.44 30.32 -2.56
N TYR A 639 -3.03 29.21 -2.01
CA TYR A 639 -3.86 28.37 -1.17
C TYR A 639 -3.03 27.59 -0.15
N LEU A 640 -3.67 27.07 0.88
CA LEU A 640 -3.06 26.16 1.83
C LEU A 640 -3.35 24.72 1.37
N PRO A 641 -2.34 23.98 0.91
CA PRO A 641 -2.55 22.62 0.37
C PRO A 641 -2.83 21.62 1.48
N ALA A 642 -3.53 20.54 1.13
CA ALA A 642 -3.65 19.37 2.00
C ALA A 642 -2.30 18.69 2.21
N ALA A 643 -2.14 18.03 3.34
CA ALA A 643 -0.98 17.18 3.58
C ALA A 643 -1.10 15.87 2.82
N GLU A 644 0.03 15.22 2.61
CA GLU A 644 0.10 13.86 2.10
C GLU A 644 0.57 12.93 3.20
N LEU A 645 -0.27 12.00 3.59
CA LEU A 645 0.04 11.05 4.65
C LEU A 645 0.08 9.63 4.09
N ALA A 646 0.99 8.83 4.62
CA ALA A 646 1.04 7.42 4.29
C ALA A 646 1.44 6.58 5.50
N PRO A 647 0.79 5.44 5.75
CA PRO A 647 1.30 4.44 6.67
C PRO A 647 2.59 3.85 6.12
N VAL A 648 3.57 3.62 6.98
CA VAL A 648 4.83 2.96 6.63
C VAL A 648 4.59 1.44 6.63
N PRO A 649 4.56 0.75 5.49
CA PRO A 649 4.14 -0.66 5.45
C PRO A 649 5.00 -1.60 6.29
N SER A 650 6.33 -1.35 6.36
CA SER A 650 7.25 -2.15 7.18
C SER A 650 7.06 -1.94 8.68
N SER A 651 6.44 -0.83 9.08
CA SER A 651 6.17 -0.52 10.49
C SER A 651 4.89 -1.16 10.99
N LEU A 652 3.98 -1.59 10.11
CA LEU A 652 2.78 -2.29 10.54
C LEU A 652 3.16 -3.62 11.17
N LYS A 653 3.01 -3.69 12.46
CA LYS A 653 3.30 -4.88 13.26
C LYS A 653 2.08 -5.22 14.09
N VAL A 654 1.54 -6.40 13.87
CA VAL A 654 0.48 -6.94 14.69
C VAL A 654 1.08 -8.08 15.49
N LYS A 655 1.16 -7.90 16.79
CA LYS A 655 1.82 -8.84 17.72
C LYS A 655 0.85 -9.23 18.82
N GLY A 656 0.94 -10.49 19.25
CA GLY A 656 0.39 -10.86 20.57
C GLY A 656 1.12 -10.10 21.67
N THR A 657 0.41 -9.64 22.68
CA THR A 657 1.02 -9.07 23.88
C THR A 657 1.83 -10.12 24.63
N GLU A 658 1.48 -11.39 24.46
CA GLU A 658 2.17 -12.55 24.98
C GLU A 658 3.22 -13.04 23.98
N GLN A 659 4.45 -13.19 24.42
CA GLN A 659 5.52 -13.76 23.61
C GLN A 659 5.43 -15.29 23.59
N ARG A 660 4.52 -15.84 22.79
CA ARG A 660 4.37 -17.28 22.64
C ARG A 660 5.21 -17.81 21.48
N PRO A 661 5.89 -18.96 21.61
CA PRO A 661 6.71 -19.53 20.55
C PRO A 661 5.96 -19.86 19.26
N GLY A 662 4.65 -20.04 19.31
CA GLY A 662 3.79 -20.39 18.16
C GLY A 662 2.97 -19.22 17.60
N GLY A 663 3.15 -18.00 18.13
CA GLY A 663 2.30 -16.85 17.80
C GLY A 663 1.08 -16.75 18.72
N PRO A 664 0.21 -15.74 18.50
CA PRO A 664 -0.97 -15.53 19.35
C PRO A 664 -2.00 -16.62 19.18
N ILE A 665 -2.67 -16.94 20.25
CA ILE A 665 -3.83 -17.85 20.25
C ILE A 665 -5.13 -17.08 20.51
N ARG A 666 -6.25 -17.74 20.25
CA ARG A 666 -7.56 -17.16 20.48
C ARG A 666 -7.73 -16.78 21.95
N GLY A 667 -8.17 -15.55 22.22
CA GLY A 667 -8.31 -14.98 23.56
C GLY A 667 -7.16 -14.04 23.96
N ASP A 668 -6.01 -14.10 23.30
CA ASP A 668 -4.88 -13.20 23.59
C ASP A 668 -5.22 -11.75 23.25
N SER A 669 -4.54 -10.83 23.89
CA SER A 669 -4.53 -9.43 23.49
C SER A 669 -3.52 -9.23 22.38
N MET A 670 -3.87 -8.36 21.46
CA MET A 670 -3.03 -8.00 20.31
C MET A 670 -2.71 -6.52 20.37
N THR A 671 -1.49 -6.18 19.99
CA THR A 671 -1.07 -4.81 19.75
C THR A 671 -0.80 -4.62 18.26
N CYS A 672 -1.46 -3.64 17.66
CA CYS A 672 -1.17 -3.15 16.33
C CYS A 672 -0.32 -1.88 16.47
N GLU A 673 0.91 -1.91 15.98
CA GLU A 673 1.82 -0.78 15.89
C GLU A 673 1.88 -0.33 14.44
N LEU A 674 1.84 0.98 14.20
CA LEU A 674 1.92 1.55 12.85
C LEU A 674 2.53 2.94 12.91
N ASP A 675 3.52 3.19 12.06
CA ASP A 675 4.04 4.52 11.83
C ASP A 675 3.32 5.19 10.66
N ILE A 676 2.90 6.42 10.86
CA ILE A 676 2.31 7.27 9.82
C ILE A 676 3.28 8.41 9.52
N TYR A 677 3.61 8.57 8.26
CA TYR A 677 4.56 9.55 7.79
C TYR A 677 3.84 10.68 7.02
N ASN A 678 4.19 11.93 7.31
CA ASN A 678 3.78 13.06 6.49
C ASN A 678 4.80 13.28 5.37
N LEU A 679 4.41 12.92 4.16
CA LEU A 679 5.25 13.02 2.96
C LEU A 679 5.29 14.43 2.39
N SER A 680 4.39 15.33 2.81
CA SER A 680 4.37 16.72 2.38
C SER A 680 5.60 17.47 2.89
N LEU A 681 6.23 18.26 2.03
CA LEU A 681 7.38 19.10 2.40
C LEU A 681 6.97 20.43 3.00
N ARG A 682 5.69 20.84 2.86
CA ARG A 682 5.26 22.23 3.03
C ARG A 682 4.41 22.52 4.25
N GLN A 683 3.84 21.50 4.87
CA GLN A 683 2.91 21.74 5.99
C GLN A 683 2.82 20.55 6.95
N ASN A 684 2.25 20.82 8.12
CA ASN A 684 1.81 19.79 9.04
C ASN A 684 0.47 19.20 8.56
N SER A 685 0.18 17.96 8.96
CA SER A 685 -1.11 17.34 8.67
C SER A 685 -2.27 18.04 9.38
N ASP A 686 -3.47 17.84 8.84
CA ASP A 686 -4.71 18.17 9.56
C ASP A 686 -4.80 17.32 10.84
N PRO A 687 -5.11 17.90 12.00
CA PRO A 687 -5.20 17.19 13.27
C PRO A 687 -6.41 16.27 13.42
N MET A 688 -7.30 16.20 12.45
CA MET A 688 -8.55 15.43 12.51
C MET A 688 -8.57 14.25 11.53
N ILE A 689 -7.45 13.63 11.29
CA ILE A 689 -7.37 12.49 10.37
C ILE A 689 -7.78 11.21 11.10
N GLN A 690 -8.64 10.42 10.47
CA GLN A 690 -9.08 9.13 10.99
C GLN A 690 -8.12 8.02 10.58
N LEU A 691 -7.76 7.18 11.54
CA LEU A 691 -7.13 5.88 11.31
C LEU A 691 -8.18 4.80 11.58
N CYS A 692 -8.40 3.93 10.62
CA CYS A 692 -9.25 2.76 10.78
C CYS A 692 -8.41 1.50 10.65
N ILE A 693 -8.68 0.53 11.49
CA ILE A 693 -8.12 -0.80 11.37
C ILE A 693 -9.26 -1.75 11.07
N ARG A 694 -9.21 -2.34 9.90
CA ARG A 694 -10.14 -3.36 9.46
C ARG A 694 -9.53 -4.73 9.66
N GLN A 695 -10.28 -5.59 10.29
CA GLN A 695 -9.96 -7.00 10.45
C GLN A 695 -10.91 -7.80 9.59
N GLN A 696 -10.40 -8.55 8.64
CA GLN A 696 -11.19 -9.38 7.76
C GLN A 696 -10.82 -10.85 7.91
N PRO A 697 -11.76 -11.70 8.32
CA PRO A 697 -11.57 -13.14 8.29
C PRO A 697 -11.38 -13.63 6.86
N LEU A 698 -10.35 -14.46 6.63
CA LEU A 698 -10.10 -15.04 5.31
C LEU A 698 -10.96 -16.28 5.04
N SER A 699 -11.53 -16.88 6.08
CA SER A 699 -12.47 -18.02 5.98
C SER A 699 -13.89 -17.63 5.53
N GLY A 700 -14.15 -16.33 5.28
CA GLY A 700 -15.49 -15.80 5.03
C GLY A 700 -16.22 -15.43 6.33
N GLY A 701 -16.90 -14.31 6.34
CA GLY A 701 -17.59 -13.74 7.51
C GLY A 701 -17.58 -12.23 7.46
N GLY A 702 -18.25 -11.58 8.41
CA GLY A 702 -18.28 -10.13 8.52
C GLY A 702 -16.91 -9.57 8.89
N SER A 703 -16.51 -8.46 8.29
CA SER A 703 -15.33 -7.71 8.73
C SER A 703 -15.68 -6.86 9.95
N THR A 704 -14.77 -6.79 10.92
CA THR A 704 -14.85 -5.82 12.00
C THR A 704 -13.96 -4.62 11.66
N GLU A 705 -14.45 -3.42 11.87
CA GLU A 705 -13.68 -2.19 11.69
C GLU A 705 -13.67 -1.40 13.00
N THR A 706 -12.48 -1.03 13.42
CA THR A 706 -12.27 -0.16 14.58
C THR A 706 -11.69 1.15 14.09
N SER A 707 -12.40 2.26 14.30
CA SER A 707 -11.90 3.58 13.96
C SER A 707 -11.28 4.26 15.18
N ILE A 708 -10.09 4.80 14.99
CA ILE A 708 -9.46 5.71 15.95
C ILE A 708 -9.68 7.12 15.41
N SER A 709 -10.60 7.86 16.01
CA SER A 709 -10.78 9.27 15.68
C SER A 709 -9.72 10.11 16.38
N SER A 710 -9.24 11.15 15.68
CA SER A 710 -8.29 12.16 16.14
C SER A 710 -6.82 11.74 16.30
N ILE A 711 -6.16 11.60 15.19
CA ILE A 711 -4.70 11.64 15.15
C ILE A 711 -4.24 13.10 15.34
N GLN A 712 -3.27 13.31 16.21
CA GLN A 712 -2.60 14.61 16.33
C GLN A 712 -1.94 15.01 15.00
N SER A 713 -1.76 16.32 14.79
CA SER A 713 -1.04 16.80 13.61
C SER A 713 0.33 16.12 13.48
N ILE A 714 0.58 15.54 12.31
CA ILE A 714 1.85 14.89 12.00
C ILE A 714 2.77 15.90 11.34
N PRO A 715 3.91 16.24 11.96
CA PRO A 715 4.83 17.18 11.35
C PRO A 715 5.47 16.58 10.08
N LYS A 716 5.79 17.47 9.14
CA LYS A 716 6.50 17.05 7.93
C LYS A 716 7.81 16.36 8.24
N ASP A 717 8.17 15.37 7.43
CA ASP A 717 9.43 14.62 7.53
C ASP A 717 9.66 13.86 8.85
N SER A 718 8.61 13.66 9.64
CA SER A 718 8.68 12.93 10.91
C SER A 718 7.51 11.95 11.02
N PRO A 719 7.77 10.65 11.21
CA PRO A 719 6.70 9.70 11.47
C PRO A 719 6.16 9.86 12.89
N ILE A 720 4.91 9.52 13.07
CA ILE A 720 4.30 9.33 14.38
C ILE A 720 3.86 7.87 14.49
N SER A 721 4.24 7.23 15.59
CA SER A 721 3.86 5.85 15.87
C SER A 721 2.53 5.80 16.59
N PHE A 722 1.66 4.92 16.12
CA PHE A 722 0.38 4.58 16.74
C PHE A 722 0.43 3.20 17.30
N GLU A 723 -0.23 3.03 18.45
CA GLU A 723 -0.42 1.74 19.08
C GLU A 723 -1.90 1.57 19.39
N MET A 724 -2.47 0.43 18.98
CA MET A 724 -3.84 0.05 19.31
C MET A 724 -3.85 -1.36 19.86
N LYS A 725 -4.57 -1.53 20.98
CA LYS A 725 -4.79 -2.84 21.58
C LYS A 725 -6.16 -3.37 21.22
N THR A 726 -6.23 -4.62 20.86
CA THR A 726 -7.49 -5.34 20.57
C THR A 726 -7.41 -6.78 21.06
N SER A 727 -8.52 -7.47 21.08
CA SER A 727 -8.60 -8.87 21.48
C SER A 727 -8.76 -9.79 20.28
N THR A 728 -8.18 -10.98 20.35
CA THR A 728 -8.39 -12.06 19.37
C THR A 728 -9.67 -12.85 19.61
N PHE A 729 -10.47 -12.52 20.61
CA PHE A 729 -11.60 -13.32 21.07
C PHE A 729 -12.61 -13.68 19.98
N GLU A 730 -12.95 -12.69 19.13
CA GLU A 730 -13.91 -12.86 18.03
C GLU A 730 -13.23 -13.04 16.64
N LEU A 731 -11.90 -13.13 16.62
CA LEU A 731 -11.17 -13.25 15.37
C LEU A 731 -11.14 -14.70 14.87
N SER A 732 -11.20 -14.88 13.57
CA SER A 732 -10.99 -16.17 12.93
C SER A 732 -9.50 -16.56 12.93
N ALA A 733 -9.24 -17.86 12.75
CA ALA A 733 -7.89 -18.42 12.77
C ALA A 733 -6.89 -17.70 11.85
N VAL A 734 -7.36 -17.17 10.70
CA VAL A 734 -6.55 -16.33 9.83
C VAL A 734 -7.32 -15.07 9.48
N SER A 735 -6.74 -13.93 9.77
CA SER A 735 -7.34 -12.62 9.54
C SER A 735 -6.37 -11.72 8.80
N GLU A 736 -6.89 -10.91 7.87
CA GLU A 736 -6.19 -9.81 7.26
C GLU A 736 -6.46 -8.54 8.07
N TRP A 737 -5.39 -7.86 8.42
CA TRP A 737 -5.41 -6.58 9.13
C TRP A 737 -5.01 -5.48 8.17
N THR A 738 -5.93 -4.58 7.89
CA THR A 738 -5.68 -3.42 7.05
C THR A 738 -5.82 -2.14 7.86
N ALA A 739 -4.73 -1.45 8.05
CA ALA A 739 -4.72 -0.10 8.59
C ALA A 739 -4.93 0.90 7.46
N ARG A 740 -5.91 1.79 7.56
CA ARG A 740 -6.22 2.83 6.56
C ARG A 740 -6.27 4.20 7.21
N ILE A 741 -5.62 5.14 6.58
CA ILE A 741 -5.73 6.56 6.91
C ILE A 741 -6.89 7.14 6.10
N ASN A 742 -7.62 8.11 6.67
CA ASN A 742 -8.72 8.81 6.02
C ASN A 742 -9.78 7.86 5.45
N CYS A 743 -10.17 6.88 6.25
CA CYS A 743 -11.04 5.77 5.83
C CYS A 743 -12.42 6.21 5.35
N GLU A 744 -12.96 7.30 5.86
CA GLU A 744 -14.22 7.88 5.39
C GLU A 744 -14.05 8.75 4.14
N GLN A 745 -12.81 8.95 3.68
CA GLN A 745 -12.47 9.81 2.54
C GLN A 745 -13.08 11.23 2.64
N ASN A 746 -13.27 11.71 3.86
CA ASN A 746 -13.87 13.01 4.15
C ASN A 746 -12.84 14.13 4.16
N LYS A 747 -11.56 13.83 4.16
CA LYS A 747 -10.45 14.78 4.05
C LYS A 747 -9.80 14.70 2.69
N ALA A 748 -9.47 15.83 2.14
CA ALA A 748 -8.73 15.90 0.91
C ALA A 748 -7.24 15.58 1.15
N GLU A 749 -6.70 14.68 0.35
CA GLU A 749 -5.28 14.30 0.31
C GLU A 749 -4.78 14.34 -1.12
N LEU A 750 -3.48 14.40 -1.32
CA LEU A 750 -2.91 14.39 -2.66
C LEU A 750 -3.21 13.07 -3.37
N PHE A 751 -3.00 11.97 -2.64
CA PHE A 751 -3.20 10.62 -3.15
C PHE A 751 -3.91 9.76 -2.10
N SER A 752 -4.78 8.88 -2.52
CA SER A 752 -5.50 7.94 -1.65
C SER A 752 -5.04 6.49 -1.80
N PHE A 753 -4.26 6.19 -2.84
CA PHE A 753 -3.83 4.81 -3.12
C PHE A 753 -2.76 4.30 -2.14
N ASN A 754 -2.03 5.17 -1.47
CA ASN A 754 -1.00 4.86 -0.48
C ASN A 754 -1.50 4.93 0.97
N ASN A 755 -2.80 5.11 1.19
CA ASN A 755 -3.42 5.29 2.51
C ASN A 755 -3.57 4.01 3.32
N SER A 756 -3.11 2.87 2.84
CA SER A 756 -3.30 1.60 3.52
C SER A 756 -2.02 0.80 3.66
N ALA A 757 -1.88 0.15 4.80
CA ALA A 757 -0.91 -0.89 5.05
C ALA A 757 -1.64 -2.15 5.50
N THR A 758 -1.20 -3.31 5.04
CA THR A 758 -1.87 -4.58 5.31
C THR A 758 -0.88 -5.60 5.85
N GLN A 759 -1.29 -6.33 6.86
CA GLN A 759 -0.57 -7.48 7.41
C GLN A 759 -1.54 -8.61 7.66
N GLN A 760 -1.08 -9.84 7.45
CA GLN A 760 -1.82 -11.02 7.83
C GLN A 760 -1.37 -11.54 9.17
N LEU A 761 -2.33 -12.05 9.89
CA LEU A 761 -2.14 -12.66 11.19
C LEU A 761 -2.80 -14.03 11.19
N THR A 762 -2.02 -15.02 11.62
CA THR A 762 -2.53 -16.34 11.95
C THR A 762 -2.69 -16.44 13.47
N ILE A 763 -3.90 -16.76 13.92
CA ILE A 763 -4.22 -16.94 15.31
C ILE A 763 -4.38 -18.44 15.53
N GLY A 764 -3.58 -19.00 16.41
CA GLY A 764 -3.68 -20.40 16.81
C GLY A 764 -4.94 -20.67 17.61
N GLU A 765 -5.42 -21.90 17.57
CA GLU A 765 -6.42 -22.38 18.52
C GLU A 765 -5.73 -22.67 19.85
N ASP A 766 -6.44 -22.44 20.91
CA ASP A 766 -6.01 -22.87 22.22
C ASP A 766 -6.28 -24.37 22.37
N ILE A 767 -5.21 -25.15 22.46
CA ILE A 767 -5.25 -26.61 22.59
C ILE A 767 -4.74 -27.11 23.94
N GLU A 768 -4.32 -26.19 24.81
CA GLU A 768 -3.81 -26.51 26.11
C GLU A 768 -4.96 -26.53 27.13
N PRO A 769 -5.12 -27.60 27.92
CA PRO A 769 -6.14 -27.62 28.95
C PRO A 769 -5.79 -26.69 30.10
N PRO A 770 -6.80 -26.16 30.78
CA PRO A 770 -6.60 -25.31 31.95
C PRO A 770 -5.86 -26.08 33.07
N THR A 771 -5.01 -25.40 33.82
CA THR A 771 -4.28 -25.98 34.94
C THR A 771 -5.06 -25.85 36.23
N ILE A 772 -5.20 -26.94 36.99
CA ILE A 772 -5.92 -26.97 38.24
C ILE A 772 -4.94 -27.02 39.40
N GLU A 773 -5.14 -26.16 40.38
CA GLU A 773 -4.46 -26.22 41.68
C GLU A 773 -5.51 -26.35 42.83
N ILE A 774 -5.30 -27.28 43.74
CA ILE A 774 -6.15 -27.46 44.89
C ILE A 774 -5.39 -27.04 46.15
N LEU A 775 -6.00 -26.19 46.96
CA LEU A 775 -5.48 -25.80 48.26
C LEU A 775 -6.45 -26.25 49.36
N ALA A 776 -5.90 -26.66 50.47
CA ALA A 776 -6.64 -26.86 51.70
C ALA A 776 -6.14 -25.88 52.79
N ASP A 777 -7.05 -25.11 53.37
CA ASP A 777 -6.72 -24.06 54.37
C ASP A 777 -5.58 -23.12 53.91
N GLY A 778 -5.56 -22.78 52.59
CA GLY A 778 -4.57 -21.88 51.97
C GLY A 778 -3.26 -22.51 51.55
N LYS A 779 -3.03 -23.81 51.79
CA LYS A 779 -1.83 -24.54 51.35
C LYS A 779 -2.14 -25.43 50.16
N VAL A 780 -1.25 -25.42 49.16
CA VAL A 780 -1.33 -26.31 47.98
C VAL A 780 -1.27 -27.76 48.45
N VAL A 781 -2.26 -28.55 48.03
CA VAL A 781 -2.40 -29.94 48.38
C VAL A 781 -1.64 -30.82 47.41
N ARG A 782 -0.74 -31.66 47.95
CA ARG A 782 -0.08 -32.76 47.24
C ARG A 782 -0.74 -34.09 47.54
N GLU A 783 -0.39 -35.11 46.80
CA GLU A 783 -0.88 -36.47 47.04
C GLU A 783 -0.51 -36.93 48.45
N TYR A 784 -1.46 -37.45 49.21
CA TYR A 784 -1.37 -37.89 50.61
C TYR A 784 -1.00 -36.80 51.63
N ASP A 785 -1.15 -35.52 51.27
CA ASP A 785 -1.02 -34.45 52.29
C ASP A 785 -2.09 -34.58 53.38
N VAL A 786 -1.70 -34.29 54.60
CA VAL A 786 -2.61 -34.29 55.72
C VAL A 786 -3.42 -33.01 55.78
N VAL A 787 -4.73 -33.14 55.91
CA VAL A 787 -5.67 -31.99 55.96
C VAL A 787 -6.55 -32.06 57.19
N ALA A 788 -7.18 -30.97 57.53
CA ALA A 788 -8.15 -30.92 58.65
C ALA A 788 -9.38 -31.78 58.30
N LEU A 789 -10.11 -32.20 59.34
CA LEU A 789 -11.38 -32.91 59.20
C LEU A 789 -12.46 -32.09 58.46
N ASN A 790 -12.33 -30.76 58.54
CA ASN A 790 -13.25 -29.82 57.93
C ASN A 790 -12.46 -28.68 57.21
N PRO A 791 -11.71 -29.02 56.16
CA PRO A 791 -10.82 -28.05 55.53
C PRO A 791 -11.62 -27.07 54.68
N ARG A 792 -11.12 -25.84 54.56
CA ARG A 792 -11.56 -24.93 53.52
C ARG A 792 -10.78 -25.28 52.24
N ILE A 793 -11.47 -25.87 51.27
CA ILE A 793 -10.87 -26.20 49.98
C ILE A 793 -10.99 -24.99 49.05
N THR A 794 -9.85 -24.58 48.49
CA THR A 794 -9.81 -23.56 47.46
C THR A 794 -9.31 -24.22 46.18
N VAL A 795 -10.00 -24.01 45.09
CA VAL A 795 -9.60 -24.45 43.75
C VAL A 795 -9.22 -23.23 42.92
N ARG A 796 -8.03 -23.28 42.37
CA ARG A 796 -7.53 -22.30 41.37
C ARG A 796 -7.48 -22.97 40.05
N ILE A 797 -8.02 -22.32 39.04
CA ILE A 797 -7.96 -22.73 37.65
C ILE A 797 -7.26 -21.62 36.88
N LEU A 798 -6.17 -21.95 36.21
CA LEU A 798 -5.38 -21.04 35.44
C LEU A 798 -5.43 -21.52 33.98
N ASP A 799 -5.66 -20.61 33.07
CA ASP A 799 -5.67 -20.90 31.65
C ASP A 799 -4.56 -20.11 30.96
N ASN A 800 -3.91 -20.72 29.97
CA ASN A 800 -2.92 -20.09 29.09
C ASN A 800 -3.56 -19.11 28.10
N ALA A 801 -4.84 -19.30 27.76
CA ALA A 801 -5.63 -18.40 26.94
C ALA A 801 -6.46 -17.44 27.81
N TYR A 802 -6.61 -16.19 27.33
CA TYR A 802 -7.43 -15.19 28.01
C TYR A 802 -8.94 -15.36 27.73
N LEU A 803 -9.36 -16.58 27.45
CA LEU A 803 -10.76 -16.94 27.26
C LEU A 803 -11.44 -17.22 28.60
N PRO A 804 -12.72 -16.87 28.77
CA PRO A 804 -13.42 -17.16 29.99
C PRO A 804 -13.47 -18.67 30.25
N ILE A 805 -13.12 -19.08 31.45
CA ILE A 805 -13.32 -20.48 31.89
C ILE A 805 -14.83 -20.74 31.95
N ASP A 806 -15.26 -21.84 31.32
CA ASP A 806 -16.67 -22.22 31.33
C ASP A 806 -17.07 -22.78 32.71
N THR A 807 -17.58 -21.87 33.55
CA THR A 807 -18.02 -22.19 34.90
C THR A 807 -19.20 -23.16 34.94
N THR A 808 -19.90 -23.36 33.81
CA THR A 808 -21.00 -24.33 33.72
C THR A 808 -20.51 -25.76 33.58
N LYS A 809 -19.25 -25.93 33.18
CA LYS A 809 -18.61 -27.23 32.97
C LYS A 809 -17.49 -27.52 33.95
N THR A 810 -17.37 -26.72 35.00
CA THR A 810 -16.42 -26.93 36.11
C THR A 810 -17.13 -27.54 37.32
N PHE A 811 -16.66 -28.69 37.75
CA PHE A 811 -17.26 -29.46 38.83
C PHE A 811 -16.20 -29.84 39.87
N ILE A 812 -16.61 -29.87 41.12
CA ILE A 812 -15.80 -30.38 42.23
C ILE A 812 -16.54 -31.50 42.94
N ARG A 813 -15.80 -32.51 43.31
CA ARG A 813 -16.29 -33.65 44.04
C ARG A 813 -15.32 -34.01 45.15
N THR A 814 -15.85 -34.28 46.36
CA THR A 814 -15.09 -34.86 47.46
C THR A 814 -15.61 -36.26 47.74
N ASN A 815 -14.72 -37.24 47.87
CA ASN A 815 -15.03 -38.65 48.11
C ASN A 815 -16.07 -39.21 47.11
N PRO A 816 -15.68 -39.50 45.87
CA PRO A 816 -16.59 -39.86 44.78
C PRO A 816 -17.35 -41.17 44.97
N PHE A 817 -17.02 -41.98 45.99
CA PHE A 817 -17.72 -43.22 46.34
C PHE A 817 -18.85 -43.04 47.37
N ALA A 818 -18.91 -41.89 48.07
CA ALA A 818 -20.01 -41.51 48.88
C ALA A 818 -21.03 -40.69 48.07
N VAL A 819 -22.26 -41.10 48.02
CA VAL A 819 -23.41 -40.61 47.28
C VAL A 819 -23.35 -39.12 46.88
N ARG A 820 -23.25 -38.91 45.53
CA ARG A 820 -23.52 -37.69 44.75
C ARG A 820 -23.28 -36.35 45.42
N SER A 821 -22.12 -35.78 45.16
CA SER A 821 -21.86 -34.35 45.40
C SER A 821 -21.09 -33.68 44.30
N ASP A 822 -21.47 -33.95 43.03
CA ASP A 822 -20.95 -33.11 41.92
C ASP A 822 -21.60 -31.75 42.04
N ARG A 823 -20.81 -30.74 42.39
CA ARG A 823 -21.26 -29.36 42.42
C ARG A 823 -20.64 -28.58 41.32
N ASN A 824 -21.50 -27.86 40.60
CA ASN A 824 -21.06 -26.90 39.60
C ASN A 824 -20.47 -25.67 40.33
N ILE A 825 -19.38 -25.12 39.78
CA ILE A 825 -18.68 -23.96 40.35
C ILE A 825 -19.60 -22.72 40.54
N ARG A 826 -20.73 -22.65 39.81
CA ARG A 826 -21.72 -21.60 39.96
C ARG A 826 -22.32 -21.51 41.37
N ASP A 827 -22.29 -22.59 42.11
CA ASP A 827 -22.83 -22.67 43.45
C ASP A 827 -21.92 -22.02 44.52
N TYR A 828 -20.74 -21.55 44.10
CA TYR A 828 -19.71 -21.02 44.97
C TYR A 828 -19.31 -19.59 44.58
N ALA A 829 -18.93 -18.80 45.56
CA ALA A 829 -18.31 -17.51 45.30
C ALA A 829 -16.91 -17.71 44.70
N PHE A 830 -16.64 -17.11 43.52
CA PHE A 830 -15.34 -17.14 42.93
C PHE A 830 -14.91 -15.78 42.46
N VAL A 831 -13.58 -15.57 42.39
CA VAL A 831 -12.98 -14.36 41.89
C VAL A 831 -12.56 -14.62 40.42
N ARG A 832 -13.10 -13.83 39.51
CA ARG A 832 -12.75 -13.88 38.11
C ARG A 832 -11.53 -12.99 37.88
N GLY A 833 -10.51 -13.47 37.19
CA GLY A 833 -9.39 -12.64 36.71
C GLY A 833 -9.90 -11.56 35.76
N THR A 834 -9.30 -10.38 35.82
CA THR A 834 -9.59 -9.31 34.88
C THR A 834 -8.94 -9.61 33.51
N TYR A 835 -9.58 -9.14 32.44
CA TYR A 835 -9.06 -9.23 31.11
C TYR A 835 -7.67 -8.58 31.02
N GLY A 836 -6.67 -9.32 30.53
CA GLY A 836 -5.28 -8.85 30.46
C GLY A 836 -4.32 -9.51 31.46
N ASP A 837 -4.82 -10.08 32.55
CA ASP A 837 -4.08 -11.01 33.40
C ASP A 837 -4.39 -12.44 32.97
N ALA A 838 -3.50 -13.40 33.21
CA ALA A 838 -3.77 -14.81 32.93
C ALA A 838 -5.14 -15.16 33.51
N MET A 839 -6.02 -15.75 32.69
CA MET A 839 -7.40 -16.01 33.10
C MET A 839 -7.39 -16.95 34.28
N ARG A 840 -7.86 -16.44 35.41
CA ARG A 840 -7.81 -17.10 36.67
C ARG A 840 -9.23 -17.19 37.26
N ALA A 841 -9.69 -18.39 37.49
CA ALA A 841 -10.86 -18.64 38.32
C ALA A 841 -10.39 -19.19 39.64
N GLU A 842 -10.86 -18.61 40.73
CA GLU A 842 -10.60 -19.08 42.09
C GLU A 842 -11.91 -19.16 42.87
N PHE A 843 -12.18 -20.28 43.49
CA PHE A 843 -13.34 -20.44 44.35
C PHE A 843 -12.97 -21.28 45.55
N SER A 844 -13.66 -21.00 46.68
CA SER A 844 -13.44 -21.68 47.93
C SER A 844 -14.74 -22.19 48.49
N TYR A 845 -14.72 -23.37 49.05
CA TYR A 845 -15.85 -23.94 49.75
C TYR A 845 -15.38 -24.80 50.92
N VAL A 846 -16.29 -25.07 51.84
CA VAL A 846 -16.13 -26.06 52.91
C VAL A 846 -17.01 -27.25 52.54
N PRO A 847 -16.47 -28.49 52.48
CA PRO A 847 -17.31 -29.69 52.20
C PRO A 847 -18.49 -29.76 53.15
N GLU A 848 -19.71 -30.00 52.64
CA GLU A 848 -20.92 -30.12 53.46
C GLU A 848 -20.85 -31.28 54.45
N ASN A 849 -20.25 -32.38 53.98
CA ASN A 849 -19.95 -33.52 54.83
C ASN A 849 -18.48 -33.42 55.26
N ARG A 850 -18.25 -33.64 56.60
CA ARG A 850 -16.88 -33.73 57.08
C ARG A 850 -16.13 -34.83 56.31
N LEU A 851 -14.84 -34.61 56.05
CA LEU A 851 -13.97 -35.65 55.53
C LEU A 851 -13.92 -36.83 56.55
N GLU A 852 -13.73 -38.01 56.02
CA GLU A 852 -13.62 -39.19 56.87
C GLU A 852 -12.18 -39.36 57.38
N VAL A 853 -12.00 -39.97 58.58
CA VAL A 853 -10.64 -40.30 59.01
C VAL A 853 -10.04 -41.36 58.10
N GLY A 854 -8.83 -41.12 57.63
CA GLY A 854 -8.18 -41.95 56.63
C GLY A 854 -8.08 -41.22 55.29
N GLU A 855 -8.12 -41.96 54.20
CA GLU A 855 -7.96 -41.43 52.82
C GLU A 855 -9.25 -40.78 52.32
N ASN A 856 -9.12 -39.57 51.81
CA ASN A 856 -10.22 -38.86 51.15
C ASN A 856 -9.73 -38.41 49.76
N ILE A 857 -10.61 -38.32 48.80
CA ILE A 857 -10.28 -37.91 47.42
C ILE A 857 -10.97 -36.60 47.12
N ILE A 858 -10.18 -35.61 46.64
CA ILE A 858 -10.69 -34.37 46.08
C ILE A 858 -10.50 -34.48 44.58
N TYR A 859 -11.58 -34.29 43.84
CA TYR A 859 -11.62 -34.44 42.40
C TYR A 859 -12.21 -33.20 41.75
N VAL A 860 -11.47 -32.58 40.80
CA VAL A 860 -11.89 -31.37 40.10
C VAL A 860 -11.83 -31.65 38.61
N ILE A 861 -12.89 -31.35 37.89
CA ILE A 861 -12.96 -31.37 36.43
C ILE A 861 -13.24 -29.96 35.99
N THR A 862 -12.53 -29.51 34.99
CA THR A 862 -12.80 -28.21 34.34
C THR A 862 -12.65 -28.31 32.82
N GLU A 863 -13.34 -27.43 32.11
CA GLU A 863 -13.27 -27.25 30.67
C GLU A 863 -13.16 -25.75 30.39
N ASP A 864 -12.19 -25.36 29.57
CA ASP A 864 -12.04 -23.99 29.11
C ASP A 864 -13.06 -23.64 28.01
N ALA A 865 -13.01 -22.40 27.49
CA ALA A 865 -13.86 -21.95 26.39
C ALA A 865 -13.50 -22.56 25.02
N SER A 866 -12.32 -23.16 24.89
CA SER A 866 -11.85 -23.90 23.72
C SER A 866 -12.21 -25.39 23.77
N ALA A 867 -12.94 -25.84 24.80
CA ALA A 867 -13.34 -27.23 25.07
C ALA A 867 -12.20 -28.17 25.47
N ASN A 868 -11.02 -27.61 25.86
CA ASN A 868 -9.95 -28.41 26.44
C ASN A 868 -10.34 -28.75 27.91
N LYS A 869 -10.05 -29.99 28.33
CA LYS A 869 -10.46 -30.51 29.64
C LYS A 869 -9.27 -30.90 30.47
N ASP A 870 -9.27 -30.53 31.73
CA ASP A 870 -8.37 -31.07 32.72
C ASP A 870 -9.13 -31.66 33.88
N THR A 871 -8.50 -32.62 34.50
CA THR A 871 -9.04 -33.35 35.66
C THR A 871 -7.94 -33.57 36.66
N LEU A 872 -8.08 -32.95 37.84
CA LEU A 872 -7.14 -33.15 38.92
C LEU A 872 -7.77 -33.96 40.00
N ARG A 873 -7.14 -35.09 40.38
CA ARG A 873 -7.45 -35.92 41.50
C ARG A 873 -6.37 -35.78 42.56
N ARG A 874 -6.71 -35.55 43.79
CA ARG A 874 -5.81 -35.57 44.96
C ARG A 874 -6.36 -36.44 46.04
N THR A 875 -5.54 -37.36 46.52
CA THR A 875 -5.79 -38.10 47.77
C THR A 875 -5.21 -37.34 48.92
N VAL A 876 -6.02 -37.07 49.95
CA VAL A 876 -5.61 -36.38 51.17
C VAL A 876 -5.87 -37.29 52.38
N LEU A 877 -5.11 -37.11 53.42
CA LEU A 877 -5.27 -37.88 54.67
C LEU A 877 -5.87 -37.02 55.78
N VAL A 878 -6.82 -37.58 56.51
CA VAL A 878 -7.29 -37.06 57.77
C VAL A 878 -6.85 -38.00 58.91
N VAL A 879 -6.10 -37.48 59.86
CA VAL A 879 -5.52 -38.26 60.96
C VAL A 879 -6.28 -38.01 62.30
N LEU A 880 -6.36 -39.04 63.13
CA LEU A 880 -6.99 -38.94 64.41
C LEU A 880 -6.14 -38.22 65.44
N ASN A 881 -4.83 -38.46 65.43
CA ASN A 881 -3.90 -37.93 66.44
C ASN A 881 -2.95 -36.86 65.81
N SER A 882 -2.63 -35.87 66.64
CA SER A 882 -1.65 -34.87 66.22
C SER A 882 -0.22 -35.43 66.25
N SER A 883 0.55 -35.18 65.20
CA SER A 883 1.96 -35.62 65.12
C SER A 883 2.80 -34.69 64.23
N ILE A 884 4.12 -34.74 64.38
CA ILE A 884 5.10 -34.12 63.48
C ILE A 884 5.69 -35.21 62.63
N ASN A 885 5.59 -35.08 61.33
CA ASN A 885 6.19 -35.96 60.37
C ASN A 885 7.22 -35.20 59.48
N GLU A 886 8.17 -35.90 58.94
CA GLU A 886 9.10 -35.32 57.94
C GLU A 886 9.86 -34.09 58.40
N LEU A 887 10.39 -34.06 59.64
CA LEU A 887 11.21 -32.97 60.14
C LEU A 887 12.59 -33.00 59.47
N SER A 888 12.93 -31.96 58.76
CA SER A 888 14.22 -31.80 58.06
C SER A 888 14.67 -30.35 58.05
N ASN A 889 15.95 -30.12 57.76
CA ASN A 889 16.45 -28.75 57.60
C ASN A 889 17.40 -28.64 56.41
N TYR A 890 17.37 -27.47 55.74
CA TYR A 890 18.29 -27.16 54.62
C TYR A 890 18.58 -25.66 54.54
N PRO A 891 19.70 -25.29 53.96
CA PRO A 891 20.83 -26.17 53.67
C PRO A 891 21.43 -26.79 54.93
N ASN A 892 21.96 -28.03 54.78
CA ASN A 892 22.67 -28.68 55.89
C ASN A 892 23.81 -29.55 55.27
N PRO A 893 25.10 -29.14 55.36
CA PRO A 893 25.64 -28.00 56.15
C PRO A 893 25.21 -26.63 55.63
N VAL A 894 25.30 -25.64 56.50
CA VAL A 894 24.99 -24.22 56.24
C VAL A 894 26.15 -23.33 56.64
N LEU A 895 26.34 -22.22 55.88
CA LEU A 895 27.37 -21.21 56.19
C LEU A 895 26.95 -20.38 57.41
N SER A 896 27.94 -20.05 58.29
CA SER A 896 27.72 -19.24 59.49
C SER A 896 26.96 -17.93 59.15
N GLY A 897 25.91 -17.63 59.89
CA GLY A 897 25.13 -16.43 59.76
C GLY A 897 24.16 -16.41 58.57
N THR A 898 24.01 -17.51 57.82
CA THR A 898 23.02 -17.62 56.75
C THR A 898 21.76 -18.30 57.26
N PRO A 899 20.57 -18.01 56.66
CA PRO A 899 19.30 -18.60 57.04
C PRO A 899 19.23 -20.11 56.84
N VAL A 900 18.60 -20.82 57.74
CA VAL A 900 18.27 -22.25 57.68
C VAL A 900 16.80 -22.42 57.72
N ASN A 901 16.22 -23.18 56.80
CA ASN A 901 14.83 -23.58 56.80
C ASN A 901 14.68 -24.91 57.53
N VAL A 902 13.73 -24.98 58.44
CA VAL A 902 13.31 -26.20 59.10
C VAL A 902 11.95 -26.56 58.58
N ASP A 903 11.89 -27.60 57.75
CA ASP A 903 10.67 -28.08 57.13
C ASP A 903 10.08 -29.22 57.93
N LEU A 904 8.74 -29.19 58.05
CA LEU A 904 7.99 -30.22 58.78
C LEU A 904 6.61 -30.41 58.18
N THR A 905 6.04 -31.60 58.39
CA THR A 905 4.63 -31.84 58.16
C THR A 905 3.93 -31.99 59.49
N TYR A 906 2.98 -31.09 59.80
CA TYR A 906 2.12 -31.18 60.97
C TYR A 906 0.80 -31.81 60.61
N SER A 907 0.48 -32.88 61.32
CA SER A 907 -0.76 -33.64 61.17
C SER A 907 -1.62 -33.39 62.39
N SER A 908 -2.87 -32.98 62.21
CA SER A 908 -3.83 -32.73 63.33
C SER A 908 -5.27 -32.66 62.80
N GLN A 909 -6.23 -32.73 63.67
CA GLN A 909 -7.64 -32.41 63.37
C GLN A 909 -7.93 -30.90 63.40
N VAL A 910 -7.11 -30.13 64.07
CA VAL A 910 -7.25 -28.69 64.29
C VAL A 910 -6.34 -27.92 63.37
N LYS A 911 -6.84 -26.83 62.77
CA LYS A 911 -6.19 -26.09 61.70
C LYS A 911 -4.84 -25.47 62.07
N GLU A 912 -4.73 -25.01 63.27
CA GLU A 912 -3.56 -24.21 63.72
C GLU A 912 -3.08 -24.68 65.11
N ALA A 913 -1.77 -24.60 65.32
CA ALA A 913 -1.10 -24.84 66.57
C ALA A 913 0.06 -23.87 66.73
N THR A 914 0.50 -23.69 67.98
CA THR A 914 1.71 -22.91 68.26
C THR A 914 2.92 -23.83 68.31
N TYR A 915 4.05 -23.35 67.87
CA TYR A 915 5.35 -24.06 67.98
C TYR A 915 6.34 -23.28 68.80
N THR A 916 7.26 -24.02 69.43
CA THR A 916 8.48 -23.51 69.96
C THR A 916 9.62 -24.31 69.38
N LEU A 917 10.48 -23.63 68.61
CA LEU A 917 11.74 -24.19 68.08
C LEU A 917 12.90 -23.73 68.96
N THR A 918 13.55 -24.65 69.63
CA THR A 918 14.69 -24.38 70.48
C THR A 918 15.93 -24.96 69.83
N ILE A 919 16.94 -24.14 69.67
CA ILE A 919 18.24 -24.52 69.05
C ILE A 919 19.28 -24.49 70.16
N ALA A 920 20.04 -25.56 70.28
CA ALA A 920 21.08 -25.70 71.30
C ALA A 920 22.42 -26.15 70.69
N ASP A 921 23.54 -25.80 71.34
CA ASP A 921 24.83 -26.37 71.03
C ASP A 921 24.93 -27.85 71.51
N ILE A 922 26.03 -28.51 71.16
CA ILE A 922 26.22 -29.93 71.52
C ILE A 922 26.33 -30.19 73.03
N ARG A 923 26.51 -29.15 73.85
CA ARG A 923 26.56 -29.20 75.31
C ARG A 923 25.17 -28.99 75.95
N GLY A 924 24.16 -28.73 75.11
CA GLY A 924 22.78 -28.47 75.55
C GLY A 924 22.47 -27.02 75.92
N ALA A 925 23.44 -26.07 75.70
CA ALA A 925 23.16 -24.64 75.90
C ALA A 925 22.28 -24.10 74.81
N ILE A 926 21.14 -23.51 75.15
CA ILE A 926 20.18 -22.91 74.22
C ILE A 926 20.83 -21.65 73.61
N VAL A 927 20.94 -21.64 72.31
CA VAL A 927 21.53 -20.49 71.53
C VAL A 927 20.44 -19.63 70.92
N HIS A 928 19.30 -20.19 70.63
CA HIS A 928 18.14 -19.46 70.09
C HIS A 928 16.83 -20.17 70.39
N GLU A 929 15.77 -19.40 70.57
CA GLU A 929 14.41 -19.90 70.73
C GLU A 929 13.46 -19.07 69.89
N MET A 930 12.60 -19.72 69.13
CA MET A 930 11.62 -19.10 68.25
C MET A 930 10.25 -19.65 68.57
N LYS A 931 9.24 -18.77 68.53
CA LYS A 931 7.83 -19.15 68.68
C LYS A 931 6.99 -18.60 67.57
N GLY A 932 6.03 -19.34 67.14
CA GLY A 932 5.13 -18.92 66.07
C GLY A 932 3.96 -19.88 65.91
N ASN A 933 3.19 -19.71 64.88
CA ASN A 933 2.06 -20.55 64.51
C ASN A 933 2.40 -21.48 63.37
N ILE A 934 1.88 -22.70 63.43
CA ILE A 934 1.90 -23.63 62.33
C ILE A 934 0.48 -24.08 62.01
N SER A 935 0.27 -24.47 60.82
CA SER A 935 -1.01 -25.05 60.38
C SER A 935 -0.82 -26.49 59.89
N ILE A 936 -1.90 -27.23 59.75
CA ILE A 936 -1.91 -28.60 59.22
C ILE A 936 -1.19 -28.62 57.85
N GLY A 937 -0.52 -29.75 57.56
CA GLY A 937 0.25 -29.96 56.38
C GLY A 937 1.67 -29.44 56.52
N ARG A 938 2.31 -29.11 55.41
CA ARG A 938 3.71 -28.67 55.33
C ARG A 938 3.90 -27.28 55.89
N ASN A 939 4.95 -27.10 56.69
CA ASN A 939 5.35 -25.83 57.27
C ASN A 939 6.87 -25.69 57.11
N THR A 940 7.32 -24.43 56.93
CA THR A 940 8.74 -24.08 56.94
C THR A 940 8.95 -23.02 58.00
N ILE A 941 9.86 -23.29 58.93
CA ILE A 941 10.27 -22.35 59.97
C ILE A 941 11.68 -21.89 59.58
N GLN A 942 11.88 -20.60 59.41
CA GLN A 942 13.19 -20.07 59.02
C GLN A 942 13.92 -19.50 60.22
N TRP A 943 15.14 -19.99 60.46
CA TRP A 943 16.05 -19.43 61.44
C TRP A 943 17.15 -18.67 60.69
N ASN A 944 17.52 -17.50 61.17
CA ASN A 944 18.47 -16.60 60.50
C ASN A 944 19.94 -16.96 60.76
N GLY A 945 20.25 -18.09 61.35
CA GLY A 945 21.60 -18.56 61.67
C GLY A 945 22.33 -17.77 62.78
N ARG A 946 21.58 -17.01 63.61
CA ARG A 946 22.13 -16.14 64.67
C ARG A 946 21.55 -16.49 66.04
N ASN A 947 22.35 -16.12 67.11
CA ASN A 947 21.87 -16.28 68.48
C ASN A 947 20.85 -15.18 68.85
N ALA A 948 20.38 -15.20 70.10
CA ALA A 948 19.39 -14.23 70.60
C ALA A 948 19.90 -12.78 70.58
N GLU A 949 21.19 -12.55 70.65
CA GLU A 949 21.84 -11.23 70.55
C GLU A 949 22.17 -10.81 69.14
N GLY A 950 21.81 -11.60 68.13
CA GLY A 950 22.04 -11.26 66.69
C GLY A 950 23.44 -11.63 66.19
N THR A 951 24.30 -12.33 66.95
CA THR A 951 25.60 -12.75 66.54
C THR A 951 25.54 -14.02 65.69
N PRO A 952 26.24 -14.11 64.54
CA PRO A 952 26.31 -15.35 63.76
C PRO A 952 26.84 -16.52 64.60
N MET A 953 26.23 -17.68 64.41
CA MET A 953 26.63 -18.88 65.14
C MET A 953 27.97 -19.39 64.58
N PRO A 954 28.92 -19.73 65.48
CA PRO A 954 30.20 -20.31 65.05
C PRO A 954 30.03 -21.69 64.40
N PRO A 955 31.02 -22.12 63.56
CA PRO A 955 31.02 -23.46 63.00
C PRO A 955 30.90 -24.50 64.06
N GLY A 956 30.06 -25.50 63.86
CA GLY A 956 29.78 -26.55 64.81
C GLY A 956 28.51 -27.32 64.51
N VAL A 957 28.22 -28.27 65.36
CA VAL A 957 27.00 -29.06 65.33
C VAL A 957 26.01 -28.50 66.32
N TYR A 958 24.78 -28.23 65.84
CA TYR A 958 23.68 -27.75 66.65
C TYR A 958 22.52 -28.76 66.59
N VAL A 959 21.80 -28.90 67.70
CA VAL A 959 20.58 -29.70 67.77
C VAL A 959 19.43 -28.76 67.96
N TYR A 960 18.36 -29.01 67.21
CA TYR A 960 17.12 -28.30 67.41
C TYR A 960 16.02 -29.21 67.85
N ARG A 961 15.16 -28.67 68.72
CA ARG A 961 13.96 -29.32 69.23
C ARG A 961 12.77 -28.54 68.83
N LEU A 962 11.83 -29.18 68.19
CA LEU A 962 10.54 -28.60 67.83
C LEU A 962 9.49 -29.17 68.79
N ASN A 963 8.83 -28.29 69.54
CA ASN A 963 7.71 -28.57 70.37
C ASN A 963 6.42 -27.88 69.85
N ILE A 964 5.32 -28.63 69.71
CA ILE A 964 4.10 -28.10 69.20
C ILE A 964 3.06 -28.19 70.38
N ILE A 965 2.40 -27.06 70.58
CA ILE A 965 1.28 -26.96 71.56
C ILE A 965 0.03 -26.81 70.72
N GLY A 966 -0.72 -27.91 70.65
CA GLY A 966 -2.03 -27.99 70.01
C GLY A 966 -3.06 -28.54 70.94
N ASP A 967 -4.22 -28.94 70.43
CA ASP A 967 -5.33 -29.51 71.24
C ASP A 967 -5.04 -30.87 71.82
N THR A 968 -4.10 -31.61 71.29
CA THR A 968 -3.60 -32.89 71.77
C THR A 968 -2.07 -32.83 71.94
N PHE A 969 -1.59 -33.71 72.86
CA PHE A 969 -0.15 -33.85 73.09
C PHE A 969 0.55 -34.26 71.76
N VAL A 970 1.56 -33.47 71.37
CA VAL A 970 2.47 -33.77 70.23
C VAL A 970 3.84 -34.09 70.80
N GLU A 971 4.36 -35.28 70.54
CA GLU A 971 5.68 -35.65 71.00
C GLU A 971 6.75 -34.68 70.33
N PRO A 972 7.65 -34.09 71.12
CA PRO A 972 8.68 -33.22 70.63
C PRO A 972 9.58 -33.93 69.59
N SER A 973 9.84 -33.29 68.47
CA SER A 973 10.75 -33.80 67.45
C SER A 973 12.09 -33.11 67.45
N TYR A 974 13.14 -33.80 67.06
CA TYR A 974 14.54 -33.32 67.13
C TYR A 974 15.21 -33.44 65.75
N GLY A 975 16.11 -32.51 65.46
CA GLY A 975 16.93 -32.55 64.27
C GLY A 975 18.34 -32.01 64.54
N LYS A 976 19.22 -32.22 63.60
CA LYS A 976 20.61 -31.78 63.69
C LYS A 976 20.96 -30.91 62.49
N MET A 977 21.68 -29.82 62.75
CA MET A 977 22.22 -28.97 61.73
C MET A 977 23.72 -28.78 61.93
N ILE A 978 24.42 -28.60 60.78
CA ILE A 978 25.89 -28.39 60.78
C ILE A 978 26.11 -27.01 60.19
N ILE A 979 26.78 -26.16 60.99
CA ILE A 979 27.24 -24.84 60.56
C ILE A 979 28.68 -24.97 60.18
N ILE A 980 29.07 -24.47 59.04
CA ILE A 980 30.44 -24.42 58.53
C ILE A 980 30.87 -22.98 58.32
N GLU A 981 32.21 -22.75 58.13
CA GLU A 981 32.76 -21.42 57.88
C GLU A 981 32.29 -20.81 56.57
#